data_b397cdecb44719a6a3b5ced6d8430ff5
#
_entry.id   b397cdecb44719a6a3b5ced6d8430ff5
#
_cell.length_a   1.000
_cell.length_b   1.000
_cell.length_c   1.000
_cell.angle_alpha   90.00
_cell.angle_beta   90.00
_cell.angle_gamma   90.00
#
_symmetry.space_group_name_H-M   'P 1'
#
loop_
_entity.id
_entity.type
_entity.pdbx_description
1 polymer ?
#
loop_
_entity_poly.entity_id
_entity_poly.type
_entity_poly.pdbx_seq_one_letter_code
_entity_poly.pdbx_strand_id
1 'polypeptide(L)'
;VHFRAIAKAKVSAWVEERHGWGLFQLSQIFLHLQSDIFKTVFQHYMKYIKIITLIILCSAGKLVFAQSDDTVSKYDQFKVFIPLFYPQTSNEFREVSGAPGPKYWQNRADYKLNVTLDTVQHRVSGTTVINYTNNSPDGLAFLWLQLDQNIYREDSRGTATSPIGGSRDGVKSFTGGDEIKGVYVIRNGKEEKVDYVVTDTRMQIRLKDTLHAGGSKIQLKIDYAFAVPEYGTDRMGRQLTKNGWIYELAQWYPRMEVYDDVTGWNVIPYMGGAEFYLEYGNFDYTVTAPADLVVVGSGELLNPAEVLTPTVINRLAAAAKSDKTLFIKDSTEILSSKLHPAKAELTWHFFCKNTRDVSWAASKAFMWDAARINLPGGKTALAQSVYPVESAGRDGYGRSTEYVKGAIELYSAKWFPYTYPVATNVAGTVSGMEYPGIVFCGSQYKKGELWEVTNHEFGHNWFPMVVGSNERKYAWMDEGFNTFINKIDTKVFNNGEYYKKPDVEQGAPGNFPTTENSIMTLPDVTSEDISGVTEYEKPALALTILREQVLGEDRFDYAFQTYIKRWAFKHPTPWDFFHTMDNAAGEDLGWYWNEWFFQTWKLDQAIKNIDYPNNDPTQGALITIDNLEGMALPVTIAIKEENGKSSVVKLPAEIWERGGEWTFPYKSTSKIVSAVIDPDHDLPDMDPSNNSYSGISVPDGTTAKDIIKKYLDAVGGESKLSAVKSLIDSATTEVDGTALLSVQEYKAPGMLSQSIIVPSFNNMVFTQVTINGDSVSATEKGSPMQFSAAEKNILKEKMKPFPELDYFKTGYALTLTNRLQIVNDELAYLVTVTTPNGTKIKNYYDAKTGFKLRVQTESADEGIVDYSDYHELKNGIFIPYTVHTQAFGQPLDFKVKSAVVE
;
A
#
# COMPACT_ATOMS: atom_id res chain seq x y z
N VAL A 1 20.43 -40.39 -18.39
CA VAL A 1 19.53 -41.25 -17.58
C VAL A 1 18.87 -42.31 -18.47
N HIS A 2 18.47 -41.98 -19.71
CA HIS A 2 17.84 -42.91 -20.63
C HIS A 2 18.77 -44.06 -21.13
N PHE A 3 20.06 -43.77 -21.28
CA PHE A 3 21.06 -44.83 -21.70
C PHE A 3 21.40 -45.84 -20.61
N ARG A 4 21.24 -45.51 -19.32
CA ARG A 4 21.44 -46.42 -18.21
C ARG A 4 20.33 -47.48 -18.07
N ALA A 5 19.11 -47.15 -18.48
CA ALA A 5 17.96 -48.05 -18.40
C ALA A 5 18.02 -49.15 -19.47
N ILE A 6 18.46 -48.79 -20.70
CA ILE A 6 18.58 -49.74 -21.83
C ILE A 6 19.74 -50.72 -21.64
N ALA A 7 20.83 -50.29 -21.02
CA ALA A 7 21.97 -51.18 -20.71
C ALA A 7 21.64 -52.19 -19.61
N LYS A 8 20.85 -51.81 -18.58
CA LYS A 8 20.40 -52.70 -17.52
C LYS A 8 19.40 -53.77 -18.00
N ALA A 9 18.50 -53.44 -18.91
CA ALA A 9 17.51 -54.36 -19.48
C ALA A 9 18.10 -55.44 -20.39
N LYS A 10 19.20 -55.13 -21.11
CA LYS A 10 19.89 -56.11 -21.98
C LYS A 10 20.85 -57.05 -21.23
N VAL A 11 21.34 -56.62 -20.07
CA VAL A 11 22.24 -57.47 -19.27
C VAL A 11 21.47 -58.48 -18.43
N SER A 12 20.27 -58.16 -17.96
CA SER A 12 19.43 -59.10 -17.20
C SER A 12 18.87 -60.24 -18.09
N ALA A 13 18.57 -59.99 -19.36
CA ALA A 13 18.07 -61.01 -20.29
C ALA A 13 19.16 -62.00 -20.75
N TRP A 14 20.45 -61.67 -20.59
CA TRP A 14 21.56 -62.49 -21.01
C TRP A 14 22.09 -63.40 -19.90
N VAL A 15 21.80 -63.14 -18.64
CA VAL A 15 22.25 -63.88 -17.44
C VAL A 15 21.35 -65.05 -17.13
N GLU A 16 20.15 -65.16 -17.65
CA GLU A 16 19.21 -66.26 -17.34
C GLU A 16 19.38 -67.49 -18.24
N GLU A 17 20.24 -67.48 -19.30
CA GLU A 17 20.28 -68.55 -20.29
C GLU A 17 21.50 -69.44 -20.25
N ARG A 18 22.52 -69.33 -19.37
CA ARG A 18 23.61 -70.34 -19.23
C ARG A 18 24.17 -70.44 -17.81
N HIS A 19 23.94 -71.56 -17.19
CA HIS A 19 24.64 -72.08 -16.02
C HIS A 19 26.10 -72.37 -16.27
N GLY A 20 26.96 -71.85 -15.45
CA GLY A 20 28.23 -72.33 -15.03
C GLY A 20 29.39 -72.07 -15.99
N TRP A 21 30.23 -71.11 -15.69
CA TRP A 21 31.72 -71.12 -15.80
C TRP A 21 32.26 -69.79 -15.20
N GLY A 22 33.33 -69.92 -14.51
CA GLY A 22 34.01 -69.07 -13.56
C GLY A 22 33.97 -67.56 -13.64
N LEU A 23 33.60 -66.93 -12.57
CA LEU A 23 33.53 -65.43 -12.28
C LEU A 23 34.86 -64.70 -12.45
N PHE A 24 36.00 -65.37 -12.68
CA PHE A 24 37.31 -64.71 -12.75
C PHE A 24 37.79 -64.31 -14.17
N GLN A 25 37.29 -64.92 -15.19
CA GLN A 25 37.62 -64.50 -16.56
C GLN A 25 36.74 -63.43 -17.16
N LEU A 26 35.53 -63.25 -16.67
CA LEU A 26 34.60 -62.20 -17.11
C LEU A 26 34.99 -60.79 -16.62
N SER A 27 35.69 -60.72 -15.50
CA SER A 27 36.15 -59.41 -14.96
C SER A 27 37.28 -58.77 -15.77
N GLN A 28 38.15 -59.60 -16.36
CA GLN A 28 39.25 -59.11 -17.21
C GLN A 28 38.79 -58.65 -18.59
N ILE A 29 37.79 -59.34 -19.17
CA ILE A 29 37.21 -58.97 -20.46
C ILE A 29 36.35 -57.68 -20.30
N PHE A 30 35.69 -57.49 -19.17
CA PHE A 30 34.88 -56.27 -18.92
C PHE A 30 35.76 -55.04 -18.70
N LEU A 31 36.92 -55.18 -18.07
CA LEU A 31 37.87 -54.08 -17.87
C LEU A 31 38.58 -53.66 -19.17
N HIS A 32 38.86 -54.64 -20.09
CA HIS A 32 39.47 -54.34 -21.38
C HIS A 32 38.48 -53.68 -22.35
N LEU A 33 37.24 -54.15 -22.38
CA LEU A 33 36.18 -53.54 -23.23
C LEU A 33 35.77 -52.12 -22.76
N GLN A 34 35.78 -51.89 -21.47
CA GLN A 34 35.56 -50.49 -20.97
C GLN A 34 36.71 -49.57 -21.30
N SER A 35 37.97 -50.06 -21.31
CA SER A 35 39.13 -49.23 -21.60
C SER A 35 39.16 -48.82 -23.09
N ASP A 36 38.78 -49.67 -24.01
CA ASP A 36 38.84 -49.36 -25.44
C ASP A 36 37.65 -48.53 -25.92
N ILE A 37 36.45 -48.73 -25.37
CA ILE A 37 35.30 -47.89 -25.63
C ILE A 37 35.55 -46.47 -25.06
N PHE A 38 36.13 -46.36 -23.86
CA PHE A 38 36.45 -45.08 -23.25
C PHE A 38 37.52 -44.32 -24.02
N LYS A 39 38.57 -45.02 -24.55
CA LYS A 39 39.59 -44.39 -25.37
C LYS A 39 39.05 -43.92 -26.73
N THR A 40 38.21 -44.69 -27.38
CA THR A 40 37.60 -44.34 -28.66
C THR A 40 36.61 -43.19 -28.56
N VAL A 41 35.76 -43.17 -27.52
CA VAL A 41 34.83 -42.10 -27.24
C VAL A 41 35.58 -40.83 -26.82
N PHE A 42 36.61 -40.94 -25.97
CA PHE A 42 37.41 -39.82 -25.53
C PHE A 42 38.23 -39.21 -26.67
N GLN A 43 38.78 -39.99 -27.60
CA GLN A 43 39.47 -39.48 -28.78
C GLN A 43 38.50 -38.79 -29.77
N HIS A 44 37.26 -39.26 -29.92
CA HIS A 44 36.24 -38.58 -30.73
C HIS A 44 35.81 -37.26 -30.07
N TYR A 45 35.57 -37.25 -28.76
CA TYR A 45 35.22 -35.98 -28.05
C TYR A 45 36.36 -34.96 -28.08
N MET A 46 37.63 -35.40 -27.96
CA MET A 46 38.79 -34.51 -28.08
C MET A 46 38.97 -33.95 -29.48
N LYS A 47 38.59 -34.67 -30.53
CA LYS A 47 38.54 -34.12 -31.90
C LYS A 47 37.49 -33.04 -32.08
N TYR A 48 36.31 -33.24 -31.52
CA TYR A 48 35.24 -32.23 -31.57
C TYR A 48 35.57 -31.00 -30.69
N ILE A 49 36.17 -31.18 -29.53
CA ILE A 49 36.68 -30.09 -28.69
C ILE A 49 37.75 -29.27 -29.42
N LYS A 50 38.68 -29.92 -30.11
CA LYS A 50 39.71 -29.18 -30.90
C LYS A 50 39.10 -28.44 -32.09
N ILE A 51 38.10 -28.97 -32.73
CA ILE A 51 37.37 -28.30 -33.83
C ILE A 51 36.56 -27.14 -33.31
N ILE A 52 35.87 -27.31 -32.18
CA ILE A 52 35.09 -26.25 -31.50
C ILE A 52 36.05 -25.13 -31.00
N THR A 53 37.18 -25.49 -30.40
CA THR A 53 38.19 -24.50 -29.94
C THR A 53 38.83 -23.77 -31.14
N LEU A 54 39.05 -24.41 -32.26
CA LEU A 54 39.56 -23.78 -33.49
C LEU A 54 38.51 -22.87 -34.14
N ILE A 55 37.22 -23.21 -34.09
CA ILE A 55 36.11 -22.38 -34.55
C ILE A 55 35.96 -21.16 -33.62
N ILE A 56 36.11 -21.32 -32.31
CA ILE A 56 36.08 -20.21 -31.34
C ILE A 56 37.30 -19.28 -31.52
N LEU A 57 38.47 -19.80 -31.81
CA LEU A 57 39.68 -18.99 -32.05
C LEU A 57 39.69 -18.32 -33.45
N CYS A 58 39.02 -18.85 -34.44
CA CYS A 58 38.85 -18.18 -35.74
C CYS A 58 37.71 -17.16 -35.78
N SER A 59 36.76 -17.24 -34.84
CA SER A 59 35.70 -16.23 -34.67
C SER A 59 36.08 -15.08 -33.76
N ALA A 60 37.18 -15.21 -33.00
CA ALA A 60 37.67 -14.11 -32.11
C ALA A 60 38.47 -13.03 -32.86
N GLY A 61 38.59 -13.10 -34.15
CA GLY A 61 39.45 -12.23 -34.99
C GLY A 61 38.71 -11.25 -35.90
N LYS A 62 37.46 -10.94 -35.71
CA LYS A 62 36.72 -9.80 -36.30
C LYS A 62 35.32 -9.75 -35.66
N LEU A 63 35.14 -8.87 -34.71
CA LEU A 63 33.89 -8.18 -34.40
C LEU A 63 34.14 -7.31 -33.17
N VAL A 64 34.79 -6.16 -33.36
CA VAL A 64 34.42 -4.99 -32.52
C VAL A 64 33.14 -4.47 -33.17
N PHE A 65 32.02 -5.13 -32.94
CA PHE A 65 30.73 -4.47 -32.99
C PHE A 65 30.51 -3.81 -31.65
N ALA A 66 30.17 -2.53 -31.68
CA ALA A 66 29.50 -1.92 -30.54
C ALA A 66 28.38 -2.88 -30.13
N GLN A 67 28.50 -3.48 -28.95
CA GLN A 67 27.40 -4.14 -28.30
C GLN A 67 26.40 -3.01 -27.99
N SER A 68 25.33 -2.90 -28.78
CA SER A 68 24.11 -2.35 -28.24
C SER A 68 23.77 -3.25 -27.05
N ASP A 69 23.60 -2.69 -25.87
CA ASP A 69 22.90 -3.38 -24.79
C ASP A 69 21.46 -3.57 -25.27
N ASP A 70 21.23 -4.58 -26.13
CA ASP A 70 19.89 -5.06 -26.41
C ASP A 70 19.45 -5.75 -25.12
N THR A 71 18.76 -5.01 -24.26
CA THR A 71 18.06 -5.56 -23.11
C THR A 71 17.09 -6.62 -23.64
N VAL A 72 17.34 -7.88 -23.31
CA VAL A 72 16.46 -8.98 -23.69
C VAL A 72 15.17 -8.81 -22.91
N SER A 73 14.07 -8.58 -23.62
CA SER A 73 12.74 -8.48 -22.99
C SER A 73 12.45 -9.68 -22.11
N LYS A 74 11.96 -9.44 -20.90
CA LYS A 74 11.45 -10.46 -19.97
C LYS A 74 9.96 -10.74 -20.20
N TYR A 75 9.32 -9.97 -21.07
CA TYR A 75 7.92 -10.10 -21.39
C TYR A 75 7.60 -11.46 -22.02
N ASP A 76 6.51 -12.09 -21.55
CA ASP A 76 6.04 -13.39 -22.03
C ASP A 76 4.50 -13.39 -22.15
N GLN A 77 3.98 -13.12 -23.36
CA GLN A 77 2.54 -13.10 -23.63
C GLN A 77 1.81 -14.37 -23.19
N PHE A 78 2.49 -15.50 -23.19
CA PHE A 78 1.91 -16.78 -22.77
C PHE A 78 1.76 -16.91 -21.25
N LYS A 79 2.33 -15.99 -20.48
CA LYS A 79 2.09 -15.89 -19.03
C LYS A 79 1.07 -14.83 -18.67
N VAL A 80 0.99 -13.75 -19.43
CA VAL A 80 0.06 -12.63 -19.19
C VAL A 80 -1.34 -12.99 -19.68
N PHE A 81 -1.50 -13.29 -20.97
CA PHE A 81 -2.79 -13.56 -21.60
C PHE A 81 -3.19 -15.03 -21.53
N ILE A 82 -3.13 -15.62 -20.35
CA ILE A 82 -3.66 -16.96 -20.09
C ILE A 82 -5.06 -16.84 -19.50
N PRO A 83 -5.94 -17.84 -19.71
CA PRO A 83 -7.19 -17.90 -18.98
C PRO A 83 -6.90 -17.94 -17.48
N LEU A 84 -7.29 -16.90 -16.75
CA LEU A 84 -7.06 -16.85 -15.30
C LEU A 84 -7.89 -17.97 -14.65
N PHE A 85 -7.25 -18.78 -13.82
CA PHE A 85 -7.92 -19.80 -13.08
C PHE A 85 -8.65 -19.18 -11.88
N TYR A 86 -9.97 -19.13 -11.99
CA TYR A 86 -10.82 -18.80 -10.83
C TYR A 86 -11.09 -20.08 -10.04
N PRO A 87 -10.65 -20.18 -8.78
CA PRO A 87 -10.81 -21.42 -7.99
C PRO A 87 -12.26 -21.73 -7.64
N GLN A 88 -13.16 -20.78 -7.87
CA GLN A 88 -14.58 -20.95 -7.60
C GLN A 88 -15.38 -20.91 -8.92
N THR A 89 -15.84 -22.06 -9.35
CA THR A 89 -16.93 -22.10 -10.30
C THR A 89 -18.21 -21.62 -9.62
N SER A 90 -19.14 -21.05 -10.40
CA SER A 90 -20.45 -20.67 -9.87
C SER A 90 -21.16 -21.84 -9.21
N ASN A 91 -21.90 -21.51 -8.16
CA ASN A 91 -22.75 -22.45 -7.44
C ASN A 91 -24.06 -21.75 -7.07
N GLU A 92 -24.94 -22.42 -6.29
CA GLU A 92 -26.21 -21.85 -5.86
C GLU A 92 -26.04 -20.63 -4.92
N PHE A 93 -24.87 -20.41 -4.35
CA PHE A 93 -24.57 -19.33 -3.41
C PHE A 93 -23.88 -18.14 -4.07
N ARG A 94 -23.09 -18.37 -5.14
CA ARG A 94 -22.32 -17.35 -5.85
C ARG A 94 -22.42 -17.55 -7.36
N GLU A 95 -22.88 -16.52 -8.09
CA GLU A 95 -23.06 -16.58 -9.54
C GLU A 95 -21.77 -16.30 -10.30
N VAL A 96 -21.68 -16.78 -11.53
CA VAL A 96 -20.56 -16.48 -12.46
C VAL A 96 -20.41 -14.98 -12.75
N SER A 97 -21.47 -14.21 -12.60
CA SER A 97 -21.46 -12.76 -12.78
C SER A 97 -20.84 -12.00 -11.63
N GLY A 98 -20.39 -12.68 -10.58
CA GLY A 98 -19.96 -12.09 -9.34
C GLY A 98 -21.07 -11.60 -8.43
N ALA A 99 -22.35 -11.91 -8.74
CA ALA A 99 -23.48 -11.60 -7.88
C ALA A 99 -23.67 -12.69 -6.80
N PRO A 100 -24.32 -12.37 -5.65
CA PRO A 100 -24.82 -13.38 -4.75
C PRO A 100 -25.82 -14.29 -5.48
N GLY A 101 -25.65 -15.60 -5.32
CA GLY A 101 -26.51 -16.61 -5.95
C GLY A 101 -27.92 -16.68 -5.32
N PRO A 102 -28.85 -17.40 -5.97
CA PRO A 102 -30.25 -17.45 -5.53
C PRO A 102 -30.47 -18.12 -4.16
N LYS A 103 -29.47 -18.88 -3.68
CA LYS A 103 -29.46 -19.49 -2.35
C LYS A 103 -28.37 -18.92 -1.46
N TYR A 104 -27.83 -17.74 -1.78
CA TYR A 104 -26.87 -17.08 -0.91
C TYR A 104 -27.42 -16.94 0.51
N TRP A 105 -26.64 -17.29 1.48
CA TRP A 105 -26.95 -17.17 2.89
C TRP A 105 -25.79 -16.53 3.65
N GLN A 106 -26.08 -15.94 4.75
CA GLN A 106 -25.12 -15.56 5.79
C GLN A 106 -25.82 -15.65 7.14
N ASN A 107 -25.06 -15.96 8.16
CA ASN A 107 -25.55 -16.01 9.52
C ASN A 107 -25.78 -14.58 10.03
N ARG A 108 -26.34 -14.48 11.22
CA ARG A 108 -26.65 -13.20 11.83
C ARG A 108 -26.38 -13.24 13.32
N ALA A 109 -25.72 -12.21 13.85
CA ALA A 109 -25.44 -12.04 15.27
C ALA A 109 -26.02 -10.71 15.78
N ASP A 110 -27.16 -10.75 16.47
CA ASP A 110 -27.72 -9.57 17.15
C ASP A 110 -27.21 -9.52 18.60
N TYR A 111 -26.76 -8.34 19.03
CA TYR A 111 -26.11 -8.15 20.32
C TYR A 111 -26.92 -7.27 21.26
N LYS A 112 -26.93 -7.65 22.55
CA LYS A 112 -27.28 -6.77 23.65
C LYS A 112 -26.09 -6.70 24.61
N LEU A 113 -25.45 -5.51 24.71
CA LEU A 113 -24.24 -5.31 25.48
C LEU A 113 -24.49 -4.33 26.62
N ASN A 114 -24.02 -4.67 27.82
CA ASN A 114 -24.10 -3.75 28.95
C ASN A 114 -22.73 -3.70 29.62
N VAL A 115 -22.14 -2.53 29.69
CA VAL A 115 -20.81 -2.36 30.29
C VAL A 115 -20.76 -1.18 31.25
N THR A 116 -19.82 -1.27 32.18
CA THR A 116 -19.44 -0.21 33.11
C THR A 116 -17.96 0.09 32.96
N LEU A 117 -17.61 1.37 32.84
CA LEU A 117 -16.24 1.90 32.85
C LEU A 117 -15.85 2.35 34.24
N ASP A 118 -14.89 1.68 34.85
CA ASP A 118 -14.21 2.14 36.06
C ASP A 118 -12.98 2.98 35.65
N THR A 119 -13.07 4.30 35.85
CA THR A 119 -12.00 5.24 35.50
C THR A 119 -10.87 5.30 36.52
N VAL A 120 -11.06 4.68 37.69
CA VAL A 120 -10.01 4.60 38.73
C VAL A 120 -9.09 3.41 38.46
N GLN A 121 -9.69 2.27 38.12
CA GLN A 121 -8.95 1.05 37.76
C GLN A 121 -8.68 0.93 36.26
N HIS A 122 -9.18 1.86 35.44
CA HIS A 122 -9.11 1.79 33.98
C HIS A 122 -9.59 0.43 33.44
N ARG A 123 -10.78 0.04 33.86
CA ARG A 123 -11.32 -1.30 33.62
C ARG A 123 -12.75 -1.23 33.05
N VAL A 124 -13.01 -2.10 32.08
CA VAL A 124 -14.36 -2.35 31.58
C VAL A 124 -14.82 -3.70 32.13
N SER A 125 -16.07 -3.74 32.58
CA SER A 125 -16.74 -5.00 32.96
C SER A 125 -18.16 -5.01 32.45
N GLY A 126 -18.65 -6.16 32.01
CA GLY A 126 -19.95 -6.21 31.44
C GLY A 126 -20.48 -7.61 31.08
N THR A 127 -21.59 -7.58 30.38
CA THR A 127 -22.30 -8.76 29.87
C THR A 127 -22.58 -8.57 28.38
N THR A 128 -22.25 -9.56 27.61
CA THR A 128 -22.67 -9.71 26.21
C THR A 128 -23.76 -10.76 26.13
N VAL A 129 -24.89 -10.41 25.51
CA VAL A 129 -25.92 -11.36 25.11
C VAL A 129 -26.01 -11.37 23.59
N ILE A 130 -25.79 -12.54 22.98
CA ILE A 130 -25.75 -12.73 21.53
C ILE A 130 -26.95 -13.58 21.12
N ASN A 131 -27.81 -13.05 20.24
CA ASN A 131 -28.84 -13.81 19.55
C ASN A 131 -28.29 -14.24 18.19
N TYR A 132 -27.78 -15.45 18.12
CA TYR A 132 -27.17 -15.97 16.89
C TYR A 132 -28.19 -16.79 16.10
N THR A 133 -28.30 -16.50 14.81
CA THR A 133 -29.19 -17.19 13.86
C THR A 133 -28.32 -17.95 12.84
N ASN A 134 -28.48 -19.26 12.80
CA ASN A 134 -27.84 -20.13 11.84
C ASN A 134 -28.69 -20.23 10.57
N ASN A 135 -28.42 -19.43 9.56
CA ASN A 135 -29.05 -19.46 8.25
C ASN A 135 -28.38 -20.44 7.28
N SER A 136 -27.23 -21.00 7.66
CA SER A 136 -26.50 -21.95 6.83
C SER A 136 -27.29 -23.24 6.59
N PRO A 137 -26.95 -24.02 5.57
CA PRO A 137 -27.51 -25.35 5.34
C PRO A 137 -26.97 -26.39 6.35
N ASP A 138 -26.02 -26.02 7.22
CA ASP A 138 -25.32 -26.92 8.12
C ASP A 138 -25.82 -26.86 9.54
N GLY A 139 -25.76 -27.99 10.24
CA GLY A 139 -25.99 -28.03 11.71
C GLY A 139 -24.67 -27.73 12.44
N LEU A 140 -24.70 -26.77 13.37
CA LEU A 140 -23.54 -26.35 14.12
C LEU A 140 -23.48 -27.00 15.50
N ALA A 141 -22.54 -27.91 15.73
CA ALA A 141 -22.33 -28.59 17.02
C ALA A 141 -21.51 -27.75 18.01
N PHE A 142 -20.83 -26.72 17.52
CA PHE A 142 -20.04 -25.76 18.31
C PHE A 142 -20.08 -24.40 17.64
N LEU A 143 -19.80 -23.37 18.42
CA LEU A 143 -19.70 -21.97 17.95
C LEU A 143 -18.33 -21.43 18.30
N TRP A 144 -17.85 -20.50 17.48
CA TRP A 144 -16.58 -19.80 17.69
C TRP A 144 -16.81 -18.31 17.95
N LEU A 145 -16.02 -17.78 18.88
CA LEU A 145 -15.98 -16.34 19.20
C LEU A 145 -14.53 -15.86 19.21
N GLN A 146 -14.37 -14.59 18.90
CA GLN A 146 -13.14 -13.84 19.11
C GLN A 146 -13.09 -13.28 20.53
N LEU A 147 -11.91 -13.31 21.12
CA LEU A 147 -11.56 -12.70 22.40
C LEU A 147 -10.32 -11.83 22.17
N ASP A 148 -10.52 -10.70 21.50
CA ASP A 148 -9.41 -9.88 20.98
C ASP A 148 -8.52 -9.34 22.09
N GLN A 149 -9.07 -9.04 23.27
CA GLN A 149 -8.33 -8.56 24.42
C GLN A 149 -7.23 -9.55 24.89
N ASN A 150 -7.36 -10.84 24.52
CA ASN A 150 -6.34 -11.83 24.86
C ASN A 150 -5.02 -11.63 24.13
N ILE A 151 -4.95 -10.79 23.10
CA ILE A 151 -3.67 -10.38 22.47
C ILE A 151 -2.73 -9.75 23.51
N TYR A 152 -3.29 -9.03 24.53
CA TYR A 152 -2.54 -8.37 25.59
C TYR A 152 -2.12 -9.30 26.74
N ARG A 153 -2.16 -10.61 26.53
CA ARG A 153 -1.56 -11.59 27.43
C ARG A 153 -0.10 -11.79 27.09
N GLU A 154 0.75 -12.01 28.10
CA GLU A 154 2.17 -12.29 27.90
C GLU A 154 2.43 -13.57 27.07
N ASP A 155 1.53 -14.55 27.14
CA ASP A 155 1.60 -15.83 26.44
C ASP A 155 0.78 -15.89 25.15
N SER A 156 0.31 -14.74 24.62
CA SER A 156 -0.44 -14.69 23.38
C SER A 156 0.44 -14.92 22.15
N ARG A 157 -0.17 -15.36 21.06
CA ARG A 157 0.52 -15.47 19.76
C ARG A 157 0.95 -14.11 19.23
N GLY A 158 0.11 -13.08 19.39
CA GLY A 158 0.45 -11.70 19.02
C GLY A 158 1.69 -11.20 19.75
N THR A 159 1.82 -11.47 21.07
CA THR A 159 3.06 -11.17 21.83
C THR A 159 4.26 -11.94 21.28
N ALA A 160 4.09 -13.25 21.01
CA ALA A 160 5.17 -14.09 20.51
C ALA A 160 5.68 -13.73 19.11
N THR A 161 4.83 -13.12 18.27
CA THR A 161 5.16 -12.69 16.91
C THR A 161 5.53 -11.22 16.80
N SER A 162 5.35 -10.42 17.86
CA SER A 162 5.75 -9.00 17.88
C SER A 162 7.26 -8.84 17.71
N PRO A 163 7.75 -8.01 16.78
CA PRO A 163 9.18 -7.78 16.58
C PRO A 163 9.83 -7.16 17.82
N ILE A 164 11.09 -7.55 18.12
CA ILE A 164 11.85 -6.98 19.26
C ILE A 164 12.05 -5.48 19.12
N GLY A 165 12.16 -4.96 17.90
CA GLY A 165 12.27 -3.53 17.60
C GLY A 165 10.97 -2.74 17.84
N GLY A 166 9.87 -3.42 18.12
CA GLY A 166 8.52 -2.87 18.14
C GLY A 166 7.89 -2.81 16.77
N SER A 167 6.58 -2.65 16.72
CA SER A 167 5.80 -2.40 15.51
C SER A 167 4.57 -1.56 15.89
N ARG A 168 3.87 -1.00 14.87
CA ARG A 168 2.60 -0.30 15.07
C ARG A 168 1.61 -1.22 15.78
N ASP A 169 1.43 -2.43 15.26
CA ASP A 169 0.46 -3.41 15.76
C ASP A 169 1.02 -4.32 16.85
N GLY A 170 2.26 -4.09 17.29
CA GLY A 170 2.93 -4.87 18.32
C GLY A 170 2.37 -4.62 19.72
N VAL A 171 2.34 -5.68 20.52
CA VAL A 171 1.89 -5.61 21.92
C VAL A 171 2.90 -4.85 22.76
N LYS A 172 2.51 -3.70 23.32
CA LYS A 172 3.34 -2.83 24.19
C LYS A 172 2.84 -2.80 25.63
N SER A 173 1.60 -3.25 25.88
CA SER A 173 0.96 -3.20 27.20
C SER A 173 0.35 -4.56 27.52
N PHE A 174 0.70 -5.12 28.68
CA PHE A 174 0.15 -6.39 29.15
C PHE A 174 -0.95 -6.15 30.18
N THR A 175 -2.20 -6.50 29.81
CA THR A 175 -3.37 -6.33 30.69
C THR A 175 -3.94 -7.64 31.20
N GLY A 176 -3.38 -8.77 30.75
CA GLY A 176 -3.87 -10.11 31.07
C GLY A 176 -5.04 -10.60 30.20
N GLY A 177 -5.55 -9.75 29.32
CA GLY A 177 -6.63 -10.10 28.37
C GLY A 177 -8.02 -10.14 29.01
N ASP A 178 -8.92 -10.91 28.41
CA ASP A 178 -10.29 -11.11 28.87
C ASP A 178 -10.35 -11.99 30.11
N GLU A 179 -10.98 -11.49 31.17
CA GLU A 179 -11.42 -12.25 32.32
C GLU A 179 -12.85 -12.76 32.10
N ILE A 180 -12.97 -14.00 31.64
CA ILE A 180 -14.29 -14.64 31.40
C ILE A 180 -14.84 -15.15 32.72
N LYS A 181 -15.92 -14.53 33.20
CA LYS A 181 -16.57 -14.85 34.48
C LYS A 181 -17.61 -15.94 34.36
N GLY A 182 -18.23 -16.07 33.19
CA GLY A 182 -19.20 -17.12 32.90
C GLY A 182 -19.64 -17.14 31.45
N VAL A 183 -19.95 -18.34 30.94
CA VAL A 183 -20.50 -18.56 29.60
C VAL A 183 -21.75 -19.44 29.73
N TYR A 184 -22.84 -18.95 29.15
CA TYR A 184 -24.17 -19.57 29.31
C TYR A 184 -24.89 -19.62 27.96
N VAL A 185 -25.70 -20.68 27.78
CA VAL A 185 -26.79 -20.70 26.80
C VAL A 185 -28.07 -20.35 27.53
N ILE A 186 -28.88 -19.44 26.98
CA ILE A 186 -30.19 -19.08 27.53
C ILE A 186 -31.24 -19.90 26.82
N ARG A 187 -31.96 -20.74 27.58
CA ARG A 187 -33.10 -21.56 27.11
C ARG A 187 -34.35 -21.27 27.93
N ASN A 188 -35.43 -20.84 27.27
CA ASN A 188 -36.67 -20.48 27.93
C ASN A 188 -36.48 -19.48 29.09
N GLY A 189 -35.59 -18.51 28.91
CA GLY A 189 -35.25 -17.50 29.90
C GLY A 189 -34.38 -17.98 31.08
N LYS A 190 -33.87 -19.21 31.03
CA LYS A 190 -32.97 -19.77 32.05
C LYS A 190 -31.56 -19.87 31.51
N GLU A 191 -30.60 -19.49 32.33
CA GLU A 191 -29.17 -19.60 32.04
C GLU A 191 -28.67 -21.02 32.35
N GLU A 192 -28.08 -21.68 31.37
CA GLU A 192 -27.47 -22.99 31.50
C GLU A 192 -25.98 -22.85 31.18
N LYS A 193 -25.08 -23.21 32.11
CA LYS A 193 -23.64 -23.23 31.85
C LYS A 193 -23.35 -24.16 30.68
N VAL A 194 -22.44 -23.72 29.81
CA VAL A 194 -21.99 -24.47 28.63
C VAL A 194 -20.49 -24.73 28.71
N ASP A 195 -20.06 -25.85 28.12
CA ASP A 195 -18.64 -26.17 28.01
C ASP A 195 -17.98 -25.30 26.95
N TYR A 196 -16.84 -24.71 27.28
CA TYR A 196 -16.06 -23.92 26.37
C TYR A 196 -14.56 -24.11 26.57
N VAL A 197 -13.79 -23.82 25.54
CA VAL A 197 -12.33 -23.82 25.56
C VAL A 197 -11.83 -22.50 24.98
N VAL A 198 -10.95 -21.81 25.70
CA VAL A 198 -10.25 -20.64 25.21
C VAL A 198 -8.90 -21.08 24.63
N THR A 199 -8.63 -20.69 23.40
CA THR A 199 -7.36 -20.93 22.72
C THR A 199 -6.88 -19.59 22.17
N ASP A 200 -5.93 -18.96 22.88
CA ASP A 200 -5.39 -17.67 22.54
C ASP A 200 -6.50 -16.61 22.42
N THR A 201 -6.66 -15.93 21.28
CA THR A 201 -7.70 -14.92 21.01
C THR A 201 -9.04 -15.51 20.58
N ARG A 202 -9.30 -16.82 20.79
CA ARG A 202 -10.56 -17.47 20.34
C ARG A 202 -11.18 -18.31 21.45
N MET A 203 -12.50 -18.39 21.43
CA MET A 203 -13.30 -19.26 22.32
C MET A 203 -14.14 -20.21 21.48
N GLN A 204 -14.03 -21.51 21.73
CA GLN A 204 -14.96 -22.51 21.22
C GLN A 204 -16.01 -22.82 22.28
N ILE A 205 -17.28 -22.60 21.96
CA ILE A 205 -18.42 -23.02 22.78
C ILE A 205 -18.97 -24.34 22.22
N ARG A 206 -18.95 -25.43 23.03
CA ARG A 206 -19.40 -26.75 22.64
C ARG A 206 -20.88 -26.91 23.03
N LEU A 207 -21.74 -27.06 22.04
CA LEU A 207 -23.18 -27.14 22.28
C LEU A 207 -23.55 -28.55 22.69
N LYS A 208 -24.44 -28.64 23.68
CA LYS A 208 -25.04 -29.92 24.09
C LYS A 208 -25.94 -30.51 22.98
N ASP A 209 -26.70 -29.63 22.32
CA ASP A 209 -27.54 -29.97 21.17
C ASP A 209 -27.11 -29.14 19.98
N THR A 210 -27.00 -29.76 18.81
CA THR A 210 -26.62 -29.09 17.57
C THR A 210 -27.61 -27.96 17.25
N LEU A 211 -27.08 -26.78 16.91
CA LEU A 211 -27.89 -25.69 16.36
C LEU A 211 -28.24 -26.03 14.90
N HIS A 212 -29.47 -26.37 14.64
CA HIS A 212 -29.91 -26.85 13.32
C HIS A 212 -29.77 -25.79 12.24
N ALA A 213 -29.74 -26.26 11.00
CA ALA A 213 -29.73 -25.46 9.79
C ALA A 213 -30.99 -24.60 9.60
N GLY A 214 -30.91 -23.63 8.69
CA GLY A 214 -32.07 -22.99 8.09
C GLY A 214 -32.84 -22.03 9.00
N GLY A 215 -32.16 -21.20 9.77
CA GLY A 215 -32.78 -20.12 10.57
C GLY A 215 -32.97 -20.44 12.04
N SER A 216 -32.42 -21.56 12.52
CA SER A 216 -32.43 -21.88 13.96
C SER A 216 -31.63 -20.87 14.76
N LYS A 217 -32.10 -20.62 16.00
CA LYS A 217 -31.53 -19.57 16.85
C LYS A 217 -31.02 -20.13 18.17
N ILE A 218 -29.95 -19.50 18.67
CA ILE A 218 -29.43 -19.72 20.00
C ILE A 218 -29.17 -18.37 20.67
N GLN A 219 -29.33 -18.30 21.98
CA GLN A 219 -28.96 -17.13 22.74
C GLN A 219 -27.83 -17.48 23.69
N LEU A 220 -26.68 -16.77 23.53
CA LEU A 220 -25.53 -16.91 24.40
C LEU A 220 -25.46 -15.73 25.36
N LYS A 221 -24.94 -15.96 26.56
CA LYS A 221 -24.58 -14.90 27.52
C LYS A 221 -23.16 -15.12 27.99
N ILE A 222 -22.37 -14.06 28.00
CA ILE A 222 -20.99 -14.07 28.45
C ILE A 222 -20.78 -12.90 29.41
N ASP A 223 -20.37 -13.21 30.62
CA ASP A 223 -19.95 -12.20 31.60
C ASP A 223 -18.42 -12.09 31.58
N TYR A 224 -17.90 -10.88 31.41
CA TYR A 224 -16.47 -10.64 31.17
C TYR A 224 -15.99 -9.32 31.76
N ALA A 225 -14.68 -9.15 31.81
CA ALA A 225 -14.04 -7.89 32.12
C ALA A 225 -12.60 -7.87 31.56
N PHE A 226 -12.06 -6.66 31.33
CA PHE A 226 -10.65 -6.46 30.96
C PHE A 226 -10.15 -5.10 31.43
N ALA A 227 -8.83 -4.93 31.56
CA ALA A 227 -8.22 -3.62 31.79
C ALA A 227 -7.95 -2.92 30.46
N VAL A 228 -8.27 -1.62 30.38
CA VAL A 228 -8.03 -0.80 29.17
C VAL A 228 -6.54 -0.50 29.06
N PRO A 229 -5.85 -0.93 27.99
CA PRO A 229 -4.43 -0.63 27.79
C PRO A 229 -4.19 0.87 27.57
N GLU A 230 -2.98 1.36 27.82
CA GLU A 230 -2.57 2.70 27.36
C GLU A 230 -2.41 2.74 25.84
N TYR A 231 -1.80 1.70 25.30
CA TYR A 231 -1.67 1.47 23.88
C TYR A 231 -2.17 0.06 23.54
N GLY A 232 -3.21 -0.02 22.76
CA GLY A 232 -3.89 -1.25 22.40
C GLY A 232 -3.66 -1.64 20.94
N THR A 233 -2.42 -1.88 20.52
CA THR A 233 -2.05 -2.29 19.15
C THR A 233 -2.62 -1.37 18.07
N ASP A 234 -2.67 -0.07 18.37
CA ASP A 234 -3.25 0.99 17.56
C ASP A 234 -4.74 0.81 17.20
N ARG A 235 -5.48 -0.04 17.92
CA ARG A 235 -6.91 -0.32 17.68
C ARG A 235 -7.80 0.36 18.72
N MET A 236 -7.28 0.53 19.93
CA MET A 236 -7.96 1.13 21.07
C MET A 236 -6.93 1.66 22.07
N GLY A 237 -7.37 2.37 23.10
CA GLY A 237 -6.45 2.77 24.15
C GLY A 237 -6.99 3.84 25.08
N ARG A 238 -6.08 4.41 25.86
CA ARG A 238 -6.40 5.56 26.74
C ARG A 238 -5.26 6.57 26.72
N GLN A 239 -5.61 7.84 26.64
CA GLN A 239 -4.67 8.96 26.60
C GLN A 239 -4.91 9.92 27.76
N LEU A 240 -3.86 10.27 28.50
CA LEU A 240 -3.93 11.33 29.50
C LEU A 240 -3.75 12.70 28.82
N THR A 241 -4.76 13.57 28.95
CA THR A 241 -4.73 14.94 28.49
C THR A 241 -4.67 15.91 29.68
N LYS A 242 -4.53 17.22 29.41
CA LYS A 242 -4.56 18.27 30.43
C LYS A 242 -5.79 18.23 31.33
N ASN A 243 -6.97 17.82 30.78
CA ASN A 243 -8.24 17.87 31.47
C ASN A 243 -8.78 16.48 31.89
N GLY A 244 -8.04 15.43 31.67
CA GLY A 244 -8.39 14.06 32.07
C GLY A 244 -8.10 13.02 31.00
N TRP A 245 -8.49 11.78 31.29
CA TRP A 245 -8.31 10.66 30.39
C TRP A 245 -9.31 10.68 29.24
N ILE A 246 -8.85 10.34 28.04
CA ILE A 246 -9.67 9.91 26.91
C ILE A 246 -9.58 8.38 26.85
N TYR A 247 -10.70 7.72 26.67
CA TYR A 247 -10.82 6.29 26.45
C TYR A 247 -11.41 6.07 25.05
N GLU A 248 -10.70 5.32 24.23
CA GLU A 248 -11.13 4.86 22.90
C GLU A 248 -11.30 3.36 22.99
N LEU A 249 -12.53 2.88 22.90
CA LEU A 249 -12.91 1.49 23.20
C LEU A 249 -13.43 0.79 21.96
N ALA A 250 -12.62 -0.14 21.46
CA ALA A 250 -12.94 -1.06 20.38
C ALA A 250 -12.56 -2.48 20.79
N GLN A 251 -13.03 -3.49 20.06
CA GLN A 251 -12.76 -4.91 20.40
C GLN A 251 -13.07 -5.22 21.87
N TRP A 252 -14.12 -4.58 22.41
CA TRP A 252 -14.39 -4.48 23.83
C TRP A 252 -15.41 -5.49 24.36
N TYR A 253 -15.82 -6.44 23.51
CA TYR A 253 -16.79 -7.50 23.87
C TYR A 253 -16.47 -8.79 23.10
N PRO A 254 -16.79 -10.00 23.62
CA PRO A 254 -16.67 -11.24 22.87
C PRO A 254 -17.52 -11.23 21.61
N ARG A 255 -16.93 -11.45 20.42
CA ARG A 255 -17.54 -11.32 19.09
C ARG A 255 -17.69 -12.68 18.42
N MET A 256 -18.80 -12.92 17.70
CA MET A 256 -18.99 -14.15 16.91
C MET A 256 -18.03 -14.17 15.72
N GLU A 257 -17.39 -15.32 15.52
CA GLU A 257 -16.68 -15.59 14.26
C GLU A 257 -17.69 -15.78 13.12
N VAL A 258 -17.27 -15.44 11.88
CA VAL A 258 -18.10 -15.69 10.70
C VAL A 258 -18.06 -17.17 10.32
N TYR A 259 -19.24 -17.73 10.04
CA TYR A 259 -19.41 -19.01 9.37
C TYR A 259 -19.96 -18.76 7.97
N ASP A 260 -19.15 -18.95 6.95
CA ASP A 260 -19.49 -18.65 5.55
C ASP A 260 -19.54 -19.90 4.64
N ASP A 261 -20.01 -19.69 3.42
CA ASP A 261 -20.14 -20.73 2.38
C ASP A 261 -18.82 -21.11 1.70
N VAL A 262 -17.72 -20.45 2.05
CA VAL A 262 -16.38 -20.65 1.44
C VAL A 262 -15.47 -21.47 2.33
N THR A 263 -15.38 -21.11 3.60
CA THR A 263 -14.41 -21.68 4.56
C THR A 263 -15.13 -22.45 5.69
N GLY A 264 -16.43 -22.23 5.90
CA GLY A 264 -17.10 -22.57 7.15
C GLY A 264 -16.68 -21.59 8.25
N TRP A 265 -16.23 -22.06 9.41
CA TRP A 265 -15.74 -21.19 10.47
C TRP A 265 -14.42 -20.50 10.09
N ASN A 266 -14.40 -19.18 10.14
CA ASN A 266 -13.21 -18.35 9.96
C ASN A 266 -12.58 -18.09 11.34
N VAL A 267 -11.54 -18.85 11.67
CA VAL A 267 -10.94 -18.90 13.03
C VAL A 267 -9.45 -18.56 13.03
N ILE A 268 -9.02 -17.65 12.17
CA ILE A 268 -7.65 -17.13 12.19
C ILE A 268 -7.43 -16.38 13.51
N PRO A 269 -6.37 -16.68 14.27
CA PRO A 269 -6.09 -15.97 15.52
C PRO A 269 -5.82 -14.50 15.24
N TYR A 270 -6.25 -13.62 16.14
CA TYR A 270 -5.91 -12.21 16.05
C TYR A 270 -4.48 -12.00 16.58
N MET A 271 -3.61 -11.45 15.73
CA MET A 271 -2.19 -11.22 16.03
C MET A 271 -1.76 -9.75 15.95
N GLY A 272 -2.67 -8.85 15.61
CA GLY A 272 -2.46 -7.40 15.58
C GLY A 272 -2.56 -6.79 14.18
N GLY A 273 -1.81 -7.30 13.19
CA GLY A 273 -1.77 -6.74 11.83
C GLY A 273 -3.07 -6.93 11.05
N ALA A 274 -3.54 -8.17 10.92
CA ALA A 274 -4.81 -8.45 10.23
C ALA A 274 -6.03 -7.98 11.04
N GLU A 275 -6.97 -7.29 10.40
CA GLU A 275 -8.07 -6.63 11.10
C GLU A 275 -9.26 -7.55 11.38
N PHE A 276 -10.45 -7.36 10.79
CA PHE A 276 -11.67 -7.97 11.28
C PHE A 276 -12.44 -8.73 10.20
N TYR A 277 -13.21 -9.72 10.64
CA TYR A 277 -14.24 -10.36 9.82
C TYR A 277 -15.39 -10.78 10.72
N LEU A 278 -16.52 -10.06 10.63
CA LEU A 278 -17.61 -10.14 11.60
C LEU A 278 -18.97 -10.25 10.92
N GLU A 279 -19.90 -10.97 11.57
CA GLU A 279 -21.28 -11.10 11.13
C GLU A 279 -22.09 -9.81 11.31
N TYR A 280 -22.97 -9.53 10.36
CA TYR A 280 -23.94 -8.44 10.50
C TYR A 280 -25.04 -8.74 11.50
N GLY A 281 -25.43 -7.72 12.27
CA GLY A 281 -26.52 -7.77 13.22
C GLY A 281 -26.99 -6.40 13.69
N ASN A 282 -27.89 -6.39 14.64
CA ASN A 282 -28.27 -5.19 15.38
C ASN A 282 -27.53 -5.16 16.72
N PHE A 283 -27.08 -3.98 17.10
CA PHE A 283 -26.40 -3.76 18.37
C PHE A 283 -27.20 -2.80 19.23
N ASP A 284 -27.65 -3.30 20.37
CA ASP A 284 -28.33 -2.58 21.45
C ASP A 284 -27.37 -2.58 22.64
N TYR A 285 -26.79 -1.42 22.97
CA TYR A 285 -25.74 -1.41 24.00
C TYR A 285 -25.83 -0.22 24.94
N THR A 286 -25.43 -0.46 26.20
CA THR A 286 -25.34 0.56 27.23
C THR A 286 -23.92 0.68 27.77
N VAL A 287 -23.50 1.92 28.01
CA VAL A 287 -22.25 2.27 28.68
C VAL A 287 -22.58 3.07 29.94
N THR A 288 -22.28 2.50 31.11
CA THR A 288 -22.34 3.19 32.38
C THR A 288 -20.98 3.75 32.72
N ALA A 289 -20.91 5.06 32.99
CA ALA A 289 -19.66 5.78 33.24
C ALA A 289 -19.89 6.94 34.25
N PRO A 290 -18.84 7.48 34.90
CA PRO A 290 -18.95 8.69 35.72
C PRO A 290 -19.67 9.82 34.98
N ALA A 291 -20.54 10.52 35.69
CA ALA A 291 -21.46 11.47 35.06
C ALA A 291 -20.79 12.71 34.43
N ASP A 292 -19.51 12.97 34.75
CA ASP A 292 -18.72 14.06 34.16
C ASP A 292 -18.12 13.70 32.79
N LEU A 293 -18.25 12.44 32.35
CA LEU A 293 -17.78 12.01 31.03
C LEU A 293 -18.85 12.25 29.94
N VAL A 294 -18.42 12.75 28.80
CA VAL A 294 -19.19 12.66 27.54
C VAL A 294 -18.87 11.30 26.92
N VAL A 295 -19.91 10.54 26.56
CA VAL A 295 -19.76 9.27 25.83
C VAL A 295 -20.32 9.44 24.43
N VAL A 296 -19.55 9.05 23.41
CA VAL A 296 -19.95 8.97 22.01
C VAL A 296 -19.77 7.54 21.53
N GLY A 297 -20.58 7.08 20.58
CA GLY A 297 -20.48 5.70 20.12
C GLY A 297 -21.16 5.47 18.78
N SER A 298 -20.99 4.25 18.26
CA SER A 298 -21.64 3.79 17.03
C SER A 298 -23.17 3.85 17.15
N GLY A 299 -23.84 4.38 16.13
CA GLY A 299 -25.31 4.39 16.08
C GLY A 299 -25.98 5.57 16.75
N GLU A 300 -27.26 5.42 17.09
CA GLU A 300 -28.11 6.48 17.65
C GLU A 300 -28.13 6.41 19.18
N LEU A 301 -27.98 7.57 19.85
CA LEU A 301 -28.20 7.70 21.29
C LEU A 301 -29.71 7.71 21.58
N LEU A 302 -30.22 6.66 22.24
CA LEU A 302 -31.65 6.46 22.46
C LEU A 302 -32.20 7.21 23.68
N ASN A 303 -31.36 7.54 24.66
CA ASN A 303 -31.80 8.17 25.92
C ASN A 303 -31.18 9.54 26.23
N PRO A 304 -31.14 10.49 25.29
CA PRO A 304 -30.46 11.78 25.46
C PRO A 304 -30.98 12.58 26.64
N ALA A 305 -32.28 12.48 26.95
CA ALA A 305 -32.88 13.19 28.08
C ALA A 305 -32.42 12.71 29.49
N GLU A 306 -31.84 11.49 29.55
CA GLU A 306 -31.32 10.93 30.81
C GLU A 306 -29.86 11.25 31.06
N VAL A 307 -29.07 11.50 29.98
CA VAL A 307 -27.62 11.63 30.03
C VAL A 307 -27.13 13.03 29.62
N LEU A 308 -27.97 13.83 28.96
CA LEU A 308 -27.66 15.20 28.53
C LEU A 308 -28.60 16.21 29.16
N THR A 309 -28.13 17.44 29.36
CA THR A 309 -28.98 18.54 29.77
C THR A 309 -29.78 19.11 28.61
N PRO A 310 -30.94 19.80 28.89
CA PRO A 310 -31.72 20.45 27.81
C PRO A 310 -30.87 21.40 26.92
N THR A 311 -29.84 22.04 27.50
CA THR A 311 -28.94 22.94 26.74
C THR A 311 -28.18 22.15 25.67
N VAL A 312 -27.59 21.02 26.01
CA VAL A 312 -26.83 20.15 25.07
C VAL A 312 -27.75 19.58 24.00
N ILE A 313 -28.94 19.09 24.41
CA ILE A 313 -29.95 18.56 23.48
C ILE A 313 -30.36 19.61 22.45
N ASN A 314 -30.64 20.85 22.90
CA ASN A 314 -31.01 21.95 22.01
C ASN A 314 -29.88 22.33 21.04
N ARG A 315 -28.61 22.29 21.47
CA ARG A 315 -27.45 22.55 20.61
C ARG A 315 -27.32 21.43 19.55
N LEU A 316 -27.45 20.15 19.92
CA LEU A 316 -27.46 19.04 18.97
C LEU A 316 -28.60 19.16 17.95
N ALA A 317 -29.79 19.52 18.41
CA ALA A 317 -30.94 19.72 17.52
C ALA A 317 -30.75 20.90 16.56
N ALA A 318 -30.00 21.92 16.97
CA ALA A 318 -29.60 23.04 16.10
C ALA A 318 -28.53 22.60 15.10
N ALA A 319 -27.50 21.85 15.53
CA ALA A 319 -26.45 21.32 14.68
C ALA A 319 -27.00 20.37 13.59
N ALA A 320 -27.95 19.50 13.94
CA ALA A 320 -28.62 18.62 12.99
C ALA A 320 -29.39 19.36 11.85
N LYS A 321 -29.55 20.66 11.95
CA LYS A 321 -30.17 21.53 10.94
C LYS A 321 -29.20 22.51 10.30
N SER A 322 -27.95 22.55 10.75
CA SER A 322 -26.94 23.52 10.32
C SER A 322 -25.93 22.88 9.36
N ASP A 323 -25.68 23.50 8.23
CA ASP A 323 -24.57 23.11 7.35
C ASP A 323 -23.21 23.60 7.86
N LYS A 324 -23.23 24.49 8.86
CA LYS A 324 -22.02 25.00 9.52
C LYS A 324 -21.83 24.27 10.84
N THR A 325 -20.59 24.00 11.19
CA THR A 325 -20.20 23.44 12.48
C THR A 325 -20.64 24.34 13.63
N LEU A 326 -21.31 23.75 14.62
CA LEU A 326 -21.74 24.40 15.86
C LEU A 326 -21.15 23.70 17.07
N PHE A 327 -20.66 24.46 18.05
CA PHE A 327 -20.20 23.88 19.31
C PHE A 327 -21.36 23.34 20.13
N ILE A 328 -21.23 22.10 20.56
CA ILE A 328 -22.09 21.42 21.54
C ILE A 328 -21.53 21.62 22.95
N LYS A 329 -20.19 21.54 23.10
CA LYS A 329 -19.43 21.80 24.28
C LYS A 329 -18.11 22.50 23.91
N ASP A 330 -17.96 23.77 24.29
CA ASP A 330 -16.77 24.56 23.94
C ASP A 330 -15.66 24.49 24.99
N SER A 331 -14.51 25.10 24.70
CA SER A 331 -13.32 25.09 25.58
C SER A 331 -13.56 25.67 26.97
N THR A 332 -14.51 26.58 27.16
CA THR A 332 -14.83 27.21 28.47
C THR A 332 -15.71 26.32 29.33
N GLU A 333 -16.31 25.31 28.73
CA GLU A 333 -17.28 24.41 29.35
C GLU A 333 -16.71 23.01 29.69
N ILE A 334 -15.43 22.72 29.37
CA ILE A 334 -14.82 21.37 29.49
C ILE A 334 -15.03 20.78 30.88
N LEU A 335 -14.78 21.52 31.93
CA LEU A 335 -14.94 21.07 33.33
C LEU A 335 -16.25 21.54 33.99
N SER A 336 -17.22 21.97 33.18
CA SER A 336 -18.49 22.50 33.69
C SER A 336 -19.45 21.39 34.09
N SER A 337 -19.80 21.36 35.37
CA SER A 337 -20.85 20.44 35.86
C SER A 337 -22.27 20.79 35.38
N LYS A 338 -22.45 21.90 34.65
CA LYS A 338 -23.76 22.35 34.15
C LYS A 338 -24.21 21.61 32.88
N LEU A 339 -23.32 20.88 32.24
CA LEU A 339 -23.62 20.22 30.96
C LEU A 339 -24.03 18.74 31.10
N HIS A 340 -23.99 18.19 32.29
CA HIS A 340 -24.45 16.83 32.57
C HIS A 340 -25.43 16.81 33.77
N PRO A 341 -26.32 15.80 33.84
CA PRO A 341 -27.20 15.62 34.99
C PRO A 341 -26.42 15.45 36.30
N ALA A 342 -26.97 15.93 37.39
CA ALA A 342 -26.35 15.86 38.74
C ALA A 342 -26.53 14.45 39.34
N LYS A 343 -25.77 13.49 38.82
CA LYS A 343 -25.74 12.08 39.26
C LYS A 343 -24.26 11.68 39.42
N ALA A 344 -23.99 10.59 40.09
CA ALA A 344 -22.64 10.03 40.20
C ALA A 344 -22.20 9.34 38.90
N GLU A 345 -23.12 8.62 38.30
CA GLU A 345 -22.92 7.87 37.06
C GLU A 345 -24.10 8.07 36.12
N LEU A 346 -23.85 7.94 34.81
CA LEU A 346 -24.85 7.96 33.76
C LEU A 346 -24.72 6.70 32.91
N THR A 347 -25.86 6.16 32.49
CA THR A 347 -25.95 5.01 31.58
C THR A 347 -26.39 5.51 30.20
N TRP A 348 -25.45 5.54 29.26
CA TRP A 348 -25.68 5.94 27.88
C TRP A 348 -26.19 4.72 27.10
N HIS A 349 -27.29 4.87 26.36
CA HIS A 349 -27.93 3.78 25.62
C HIS A 349 -27.89 4.07 24.12
N PHE A 350 -27.22 3.21 23.37
CA PHE A 350 -27.04 3.35 21.93
C PHE A 350 -27.69 2.18 21.19
N PHE A 351 -28.08 2.44 19.94
CA PHE A 351 -28.55 1.42 19.01
C PHE A 351 -27.92 1.61 17.63
N CYS A 352 -27.27 0.57 17.11
CA CYS A 352 -26.74 0.54 15.75
C CYS A 352 -27.38 -0.60 14.97
N LYS A 353 -28.01 -0.26 13.85
CA LYS A 353 -28.81 -1.22 13.06
C LYS A 353 -27.99 -1.79 11.94
N ASN A 354 -28.06 -3.13 11.78
CA ASN A 354 -27.48 -3.85 10.65
C ASN A 354 -26.02 -3.48 10.38
N THR A 355 -25.20 -3.63 11.39
CA THR A 355 -23.77 -3.37 11.36
C THR A 355 -22.98 -4.59 11.80
N ARG A 356 -21.70 -4.60 11.61
CA ARG A 356 -20.82 -5.74 11.94
C ARG A 356 -20.07 -5.55 13.27
N ASP A 357 -19.95 -4.31 13.74
CA ASP A 357 -19.26 -3.97 14.99
C ASP A 357 -19.84 -2.69 15.60
N VAL A 358 -19.44 -2.35 16.83
CA VAL A 358 -19.69 -1.08 17.51
C VAL A 358 -18.50 -0.69 18.40
N SER A 359 -18.20 0.59 18.42
CA SER A 359 -17.16 1.18 19.27
C SER A 359 -17.69 2.42 19.98
N TRP A 360 -16.97 2.88 21.01
CA TRP A 360 -17.33 4.06 21.77
C TRP A 360 -16.11 4.74 22.38
N ALA A 361 -16.23 6.03 22.67
CA ALA A 361 -15.21 6.79 23.37
C ALA A 361 -15.82 7.59 24.51
N ALA A 362 -15.03 7.84 25.56
CA ALA A 362 -15.47 8.55 26.75
C ALA A 362 -14.39 9.48 27.29
N SER A 363 -14.75 10.74 27.60
CA SER A 363 -13.85 11.68 28.27
C SER A 363 -14.59 12.88 28.86
N LYS A 364 -14.08 13.39 29.95
CA LYS A 364 -14.46 14.72 30.44
C LYS A 364 -13.70 15.85 29.73
N ALA A 365 -12.55 15.51 29.11
CA ALA A 365 -11.69 16.47 28.41
C ALA A 365 -12.22 16.88 27.04
N PHE A 366 -13.26 16.25 26.52
CA PHE A 366 -13.78 16.53 25.19
C PHE A 366 -14.37 17.93 25.07
N MET A 367 -13.87 18.71 24.10
CA MET A 367 -14.68 19.64 23.32
C MET A 367 -15.56 18.81 22.38
N TRP A 368 -16.68 19.36 21.95
CA TRP A 368 -17.63 18.68 21.08
C TRP A 368 -18.26 19.66 20.12
N ASP A 369 -18.21 19.39 18.84
CA ASP A 369 -18.93 20.14 17.84
C ASP A 369 -19.63 19.22 16.82
N ALA A 370 -20.59 19.77 16.07
CA ALA A 370 -21.40 18.98 15.16
C ALA A 370 -21.98 19.82 14.01
N ALA A 371 -22.34 19.15 12.90
CA ALA A 371 -23.02 19.72 11.75
C ALA A 371 -23.92 18.69 11.07
N ARG A 372 -24.86 19.15 10.24
CA ARG A 372 -25.68 18.27 9.40
C ARG A 372 -24.88 17.70 8.24
N ILE A 373 -25.04 16.41 7.98
CA ILE A 373 -24.65 15.76 6.73
C ILE A 373 -25.87 15.70 5.80
N ASN A 374 -25.69 16.10 4.53
CA ASN A 374 -26.72 16.02 3.51
C ASN A 374 -26.51 14.75 2.67
N LEU A 375 -27.48 13.85 2.70
CA LEU A 375 -27.40 12.59 1.99
C LEU A 375 -28.32 12.55 0.76
N PRO A 376 -28.04 11.67 -0.22
CA PRO A 376 -28.91 11.50 -1.39
C PRO A 376 -30.37 11.21 -1.01
N GLY A 377 -31.29 11.72 -1.80
CA GLY A 377 -32.72 11.58 -1.55
C GLY A 377 -33.29 12.43 -0.41
N GLY A 378 -32.55 13.47 0.02
CA GLY A 378 -32.99 14.40 1.07
C GLY A 378 -32.90 13.82 2.50
N LYS A 379 -32.22 12.71 2.67
CA LYS A 379 -31.88 12.16 3.98
C LYS A 379 -30.78 12.98 4.65
N THR A 380 -30.65 12.85 5.97
CA THR A 380 -29.61 13.52 6.73
C THR A 380 -29.02 12.59 7.78
N ALA A 381 -27.76 12.88 8.15
CA ALA A 381 -27.09 12.32 9.31
C ALA A 381 -26.41 13.46 10.10
N LEU A 382 -25.79 13.15 11.21
CA LEU A 382 -25.06 14.11 12.04
C LEU A 382 -23.55 13.84 11.96
N ALA A 383 -22.79 14.77 11.43
CA ALA A 383 -21.34 14.80 11.61
C ALA A 383 -21.05 15.39 12.99
N GLN A 384 -20.12 14.79 13.71
CA GLN A 384 -19.63 15.34 14.98
C GLN A 384 -18.17 14.96 15.23
N SER A 385 -17.49 15.80 16.02
CA SER A 385 -16.12 15.58 16.44
C SER A 385 -15.97 15.83 17.94
N VAL A 386 -15.22 14.97 18.61
CA VAL A 386 -14.85 15.12 20.02
C VAL A 386 -13.35 15.06 20.16
N TYR A 387 -12.78 16.07 20.84
CA TYR A 387 -11.33 16.25 20.92
C TYR A 387 -10.90 17.03 22.16
N PRO A 388 -9.67 16.87 22.65
CA PRO A 388 -9.14 17.65 23.75
C PRO A 388 -8.79 19.08 23.31
N VAL A 389 -8.70 20.02 24.25
CA VAL A 389 -8.38 21.42 23.96
C VAL A 389 -7.02 21.59 23.28
N GLU A 390 -6.10 20.68 23.50
CA GLU A 390 -4.76 20.63 22.92
C GLU A 390 -4.80 20.43 21.39
N SER A 391 -5.83 19.76 20.90
CA SER A 391 -6.04 19.48 19.47
C SER A 391 -6.91 20.55 18.78
N ALA A 392 -7.46 21.50 19.55
CA ALA A 392 -8.34 22.54 19.01
C ALA A 392 -7.60 23.52 18.08
N GLY A 393 -8.37 24.27 17.29
CA GLY A 393 -7.85 25.30 16.38
C GLY A 393 -8.15 25.02 14.93
N ARG A 394 -7.97 26.04 14.07
CA ARG A 394 -8.30 25.94 12.63
C ARG A 394 -7.36 25.02 11.86
N ASP A 395 -6.15 24.85 12.31
CA ASP A 395 -5.19 23.91 11.71
C ASP A 395 -5.37 22.48 12.24
N GLY A 396 -6.11 22.28 13.33
CA GLY A 396 -6.41 21.00 13.94
C GLY A 396 -7.91 20.66 13.89
N TYR A 397 -8.39 20.04 14.95
CA TYR A 397 -9.74 19.46 15.03
C TYR A 397 -10.88 20.50 14.96
N GLY A 398 -10.60 21.80 15.02
CA GLY A 398 -11.62 22.82 14.72
C GLY A 398 -12.20 22.79 13.31
N ARG A 399 -11.61 21.97 12.39
CA ARG A 399 -12.15 21.66 11.07
C ARG A 399 -12.60 20.18 10.94
N SER A 400 -12.38 19.36 11.93
CA SER A 400 -12.64 17.92 11.85
C SER A 400 -14.09 17.60 11.44
N THR A 401 -15.10 18.27 12.02
CA THR A 401 -16.51 18.07 11.62
C THR A 401 -16.80 18.51 10.17
N GLU A 402 -16.09 19.52 9.64
CA GLU A 402 -16.13 19.88 8.22
C GLU A 402 -15.61 18.72 7.37
N TYR A 403 -14.50 18.10 7.78
CA TYR A 403 -13.91 16.97 7.09
C TYR A 403 -14.82 15.73 7.11
N VAL A 404 -15.34 15.36 8.28
CA VAL A 404 -16.34 14.29 8.42
C VAL A 404 -17.52 14.49 7.46
N LYS A 405 -18.11 15.72 7.48
CA LYS A 405 -19.22 16.07 6.60
C LYS A 405 -18.83 15.93 5.12
N GLY A 406 -17.68 16.48 4.74
CA GLY A 406 -17.18 16.47 3.36
C GLY A 406 -17.01 15.05 2.83
N ALA A 407 -16.26 14.21 3.53
CA ALA A 407 -16.01 12.83 3.16
C ALA A 407 -17.31 12.02 2.99
N ILE A 408 -18.19 12.07 3.99
CA ILE A 408 -19.47 11.32 3.94
C ILE A 408 -20.38 11.78 2.80
N GLU A 409 -20.48 13.09 2.55
CA GLU A 409 -21.32 13.65 1.48
C GLU A 409 -20.80 13.23 0.09
N LEU A 410 -19.48 13.31 -0.12
CA LEU A 410 -18.84 12.94 -1.40
C LEU A 410 -18.96 11.44 -1.69
N TYR A 411 -18.59 10.58 -0.74
CA TYR A 411 -18.75 9.12 -0.90
C TYR A 411 -20.20 8.70 -1.12
N SER A 412 -21.12 9.32 -0.36
CA SER A 412 -22.57 9.03 -0.50
C SER A 412 -23.11 9.40 -1.88
N ALA A 413 -22.63 10.49 -2.45
CA ALA A 413 -23.04 10.94 -3.78
C ALA A 413 -22.50 10.04 -4.90
N LYS A 414 -21.26 9.54 -4.74
CA LYS A 414 -20.58 8.81 -5.81
C LYS A 414 -20.79 7.30 -5.72
N TRP A 415 -20.64 6.70 -4.56
CA TRP A 415 -20.53 5.25 -4.43
C TRP A 415 -21.78 4.58 -3.89
N PHE A 416 -22.16 4.88 -2.64
CA PHE A 416 -23.33 4.30 -1.99
C PHE A 416 -23.80 5.21 -0.85
N PRO A 417 -25.10 5.41 -0.62
CA PRO A 417 -25.57 6.28 0.46
C PRO A 417 -25.11 5.83 1.83
N TYR A 418 -24.61 6.74 2.65
CA TYR A 418 -24.24 6.50 4.04
C TYR A 418 -25.40 5.88 4.85
N THR A 419 -25.11 4.91 5.68
CA THR A 419 -26.14 4.05 6.29
C THR A 419 -26.37 4.32 7.77
N TYR A 420 -25.47 5.03 8.45
CA TYR A 420 -25.55 5.30 9.87
C TYR A 420 -26.18 6.67 10.16
N PRO A 421 -26.84 6.86 11.34
CA PRO A 421 -27.45 8.14 11.70
C PRO A 421 -26.45 9.21 12.12
N VAL A 422 -25.24 8.81 12.53
CA VAL A 422 -24.18 9.67 13.06
C VAL A 422 -22.84 9.26 12.48
N ALA A 423 -21.96 10.22 12.27
CA ALA A 423 -20.55 10.03 11.91
C ALA A 423 -19.70 10.80 12.92
N THR A 424 -18.92 10.12 13.74
CA THR A 424 -18.17 10.71 14.86
C THR A 424 -16.67 10.54 14.68
N ASN A 425 -15.91 11.63 14.63
CA ASN A 425 -14.46 11.59 14.71
C ASN A 425 -14.01 11.84 16.17
N VAL A 426 -13.17 10.96 16.71
CA VAL A 426 -12.62 11.03 18.07
C VAL A 426 -11.13 11.28 17.98
N ALA A 427 -10.65 12.34 18.63
CA ALA A 427 -9.22 12.60 18.80
C ALA A 427 -8.68 11.89 20.04
N GLY A 428 -7.71 11.00 19.86
CA GLY A 428 -7.13 10.26 20.97
C GLY A 428 -5.73 9.71 20.70
N THR A 429 -5.45 8.55 21.29
CA THR A 429 -4.13 7.90 21.19
C THR A 429 -4.01 7.01 19.96
N VAL A 430 -5.12 6.56 19.38
CA VAL A 430 -5.15 5.73 18.18
C VAL A 430 -4.85 6.59 16.96
N SER A 431 -3.90 6.16 16.13
CA SER A 431 -3.41 6.99 15.02
C SER A 431 -4.40 7.05 13.85
N GLY A 432 -5.11 5.98 13.57
CA GLY A 432 -6.18 5.86 12.59
C GLY A 432 -6.87 4.51 12.77
N MET A 433 -8.19 4.51 12.99
CA MET A 433 -9.01 3.29 13.04
C MET A 433 -10.47 3.60 12.77
N GLU A 434 -11.05 2.73 11.99
CA GLU A 434 -12.42 2.75 11.55
C GLU A 434 -13.32 1.83 12.39
N TYR A 435 -14.50 2.35 12.70
CA TYR A 435 -15.61 1.55 13.23
C TYR A 435 -16.92 2.08 12.68
N PRO A 436 -18.02 1.30 12.69
CA PRO A 436 -19.27 1.75 12.11
C PRO A 436 -19.79 3.07 12.71
N GLY A 437 -19.73 4.13 11.92
CA GLY A 437 -20.21 5.47 12.32
C GLY A 437 -19.37 6.20 13.36
N ILE A 438 -18.22 5.67 13.75
CA ILE A 438 -17.25 6.31 14.65
C ILE A 438 -15.84 5.91 14.24
N VAL A 439 -14.94 6.89 14.20
CA VAL A 439 -13.52 6.67 13.86
C VAL A 439 -12.63 7.28 14.93
N PHE A 440 -11.46 6.68 15.12
CA PHE A 440 -10.44 7.16 16.04
C PHE A 440 -9.27 7.70 15.23
N CYS A 441 -8.87 8.95 15.49
CA CYS A 441 -7.76 9.59 14.80
C CYS A 441 -6.81 10.23 15.80
N GLY A 442 -5.52 10.25 15.47
CA GLY A 442 -4.50 10.80 16.36
C GLY A 442 -4.74 12.25 16.72
N SER A 443 -4.70 12.55 18.03
CA SER A 443 -5.00 13.89 18.56
C SER A 443 -3.99 14.97 18.11
N GLN A 444 -2.87 14.59 17.51
CA GLN A 444 -1.81 15.47 17.01
C GLN A 444 -2.02 15.93 15.57
N TYR A 445 -2.87 15.28 14.79
CA TYR A 445 -3.03 15.53 13.34
C TYR A 445 -3.60 16.93 13.02
N LYS A 446 -3.16 17.47 11.89
CA LYS A 446 -3.49 18.83 11.46
C LYS A 446 -3.61 18.94 9.94
N LYS A 447 -4.40 19.92 9.48
CA LYS A 447 -4.50 20.30 8.05
C LYS A 447 -4.77 19.09 7.15
N GLY A 448 -3.92 18.89 6.12
CA GLY A 448 -4.02 17.81 5.15
C GLY A 448 -3.91 16.42 5.78
N GLU A 449 -3.01 16.25 6.75
CA GLU A 449 -2.85 15.00 7.49
C GLU A 449 -4.14 14.62 8.27
N LEU A 450 -4.79 15.62 8.90
CA LEU A 450 -6.09 15.39 9.56
C LEU A 450 -7.21 15.12 8.55
N TRP A 451 -7.18 15.78 7.37
CA TRP A 451 -8.10 15.46 6.28
C TRP A 451 -7.89 14.04 5.80
N GLU A 452 -6.66 13.66 5.48
CA GLU A 452 -6.31 12.37 4.95
C GLU A 452 -6.78 11.24 5.87
N VAL A 453 -6.40 11.27 7.16
CA VAL A 453 -6.83 10.23 8.12
C VAL A 453 -8.35 10.26 8.34
N THR A 454 -8.99 11.44 8.43
CA THR A 454 -10.45 11.52 8.59
C THR A 454 -11.18 10.96 7.37
N ASN A 455 -10.71 11.31 6.16
CA ASN A 455 -11.28 10.83 4.90
C ASN A 455 -11.09 9.32 4.75
N HIS A 456 -9.92 8.81 5.10
CA HIS A 456 -9.58 7.39 5.08
C HIS A 456 -10.48 6.60 6.03
N GLU A 457 -10.49 6.94 7.31
CA GLU A 457 -11.26 6.20 8.33
C GLU A 457 -12.77 6.22 8.04
N PHE A 458 -13.31 7.32 7.49
CA PHE A 458 -14.72 7.33 7.07
C PHE A 458 -14.98 6.59 5.76
N GLY A 459 -14.01 6.47 4.88
CA GLY A 459 -14.13 5.65 3.67
C GLY A 459 -14.35 4.16 3.98
N HIS A 460 -13.76 3.67 5.06
CA HIS A 460 -14.02 2.32 5.58
C HIS A 460 -15.48 2.05 5.95
N ASN A 461 -16.31 3.06 6.12
CA ASN A 461 -17.76 2.83 6.26
C ASN A 461 -18.40 2.26 4.98
N TRP A 462 -17.68 2.31 3.83
CA TRP A 462 -18.03 1.59 2.59
C TRP A 462 -17.30 0.25 2.49
N PHE A 463 -15.99 0.23 2.78
CA PHE A 463 -15.11 -0.94 2.78
C PHE A 463 -14.33 -0.96 4.10
N PRO A 464 -14.61 -1.87 5.05
CA PRO A 464 -15.45 -3.08 4.92
C PRO A 464 -16.83 -2.99 5.56
N MET A 465 -17.28 -1.81 6.07
CA MET A 465 -18.49 -1.78 6.92
C MET A 465 -19.78 -2.04 6.14
N VAL A 466 -19.90 -1.55 4.90
CA VAL A 466 -21.04 -1.87 4.02
C VAL A 466 -20.73 -3.11 3.18
N VAL A 467 -19.55 -3.23 2.59
CA VAL A 467 -19.14 -4.40 1.80
C VAL A 467 -18.20 -5.24 2.64
N GLY A 468 -18.74 -6.22 3.36
CA GLY A 468 -18.07 -6.94 4.45
C GLY A 468 -17.09 -8.02 3.99
N SER A 469 -16.01 -7.65 3.33
CA SER A 469 -14.92 -8.55 2.96
C SER A 469 -14.19 -9.15 4.18
N ASN A 470 -13.44 -10.22 3.94
CA ASN A 470 -12.63 -10.88 4.95
C ASN A 470 -11.23 -10.22 5.01
N GLU A 471 -11.08 -9.22 5.86
CA GLU A 471 -9.83 -8.46 6.04
C GLU A 471 -8.70 -9.33 6.58
N ARG A 472 -9.00 -10.38 7.34
CA ARG A 472 -8.00 -11.32 7.83
C ARG A 472 -7.30 -12.12 6.74
N LYS A 473 -7.86 -12.11 5.52
CA LYS A 473 -7.30 -12.79 4.35
C LYS A 473 -6.96 -11.85 3.22
N TYR A 474 -7.72 -10.78 3.07
CA TYR A 474 -7.71 -9.92 1.90
C TYR A 474 -7.77 -8.45 2.31
N ALA A 475 -6.76 -7.97 3.05
CA ALA A 475 -6.70 -6.59 3.54
C ALA A 475 -6.83 -5.56 2.40
N TRP A 476 -6.37 -5.87 1.19
CA TRP A 476 -6.50 -5.01 0.02
C TRP A 476 -7.96 -4.70 -0.39
N MET A 477 -8.95 -5.57 -0.03
CA MET A 477 -10.38 -5.32 -0.29
C MET A 477 -10.99 -4.33 0.72
N ASP A 478 -10.28 -4.06 1.76
CA ASP A 478 -10.51 -3.03 2.75
C ASP A 478 -9.68 -1.80 2.40
N GLU A 479 -8.41 -1.83 2.66
CA GLU A 479 -7.46 -0.74 2.56
C GLU A 479 -7.25 -0.24 1.12
N GLY A 480 -7.12 -1.17 0.17
CA GLY A 480 -6.89 -0.82 -1.23
C GLY A 480 -8.11 -0.19 -1.89
N PHE A 481 -9.31 -0.72 -1.65
CA PHE A 481 -10.54 -0.08 -2.12
C PHE A 481 -10.74 1.27 -1.47
N ASN A 482 -10.47 1.37 -0.18
CA ASN A 482 -10.60 2.61 0.56
C ASN A 482 -9.59 3.65 0.05
N THR A 483 -8.32 3.32 -0.03
CA THR A 483 -7.28 4.23 -0.58
C THR A 483 -7.62 4.73 -1.98
N PHE A 484 -8.18 3.85 -2.84
CA PHE A 484 -8.64 4.24 -4.17
C PHE A 484 -9.75 5.30 -4.13
N ILE A 485 -10.79 5.10 -3.31
CA ILE A 485 -11.88 6.09 -3.22
C ILE A 485 -11.44 7.36 -2.52
N ASN A 486 -10.50 7.30 -1.57
CA ASN A 486 -9.94 8.47 -0.88
C ASN A 486 -9.24 9.43 -1.85
N LYS A 487 -8.45 8.90 -2.80
CA LYS A 487 -7.76 9.72 -3.83
C LYS A 487 -8.75 10.48 -4.70
N ILE A 488 -9.85 9.82 -5.09
CA ILE A 488 -10.92 10.47 -5.87
C ILE A 488 -11.62 11.56 -5.05
N ASP A 489 -11.88 11.31 -3.79
CA ASP A 489 -12.57 12.21 -2.87
C ASP A 489 -11.71 13.47 -2.58
N THR A 490 -10.42 13.26 -2.28
CA THR A 490 -9.46 14.35 -2.03
C THR A 490 -9.32 15.28 -3.24
N LYS A 491 -9.40 14.73 -4.48
CA LYS A 491 -9.37 15.53 -5.72
C LYS A 491 -10.55 16.50 -5.83
N VAL A 492 -11.68 16.18 -5.21
CA VAL A 492 -12.92 16.96 -5.30
C VAL A 492 -13.13 17.85 -4.06
N PHE A 493 -12.71 17.40 -2.87
CA PHE A 493 -12.92 18.10 -1.61
C PHE A 493 -12.37 19.53 -1.67
N ASN A 494 -13.23 20.51 -1.39
CA ASN A 494 -12.91 21.94 -1.41
C ASN A 494 -12.12 22.39 -2.67
N ASN A 495 -12.46 21.86 -3.85
CA ASN A 495 -11.75 22.07 -5.13
C ASN A 495 -10.29 21.58 -5.09
N GLY A 496 -10.03 20.48 -4.44
CA GLY A 496 -8.71 19.86 -4.35
C GLY A 496 -7.78 20.56 -3.35
N GLU A 497 -8.32 21.05 -2.22
CA GLU A 497 -7.54 21.78 -1.19
C GLU A 497 -6.25 21.05 -0.79
N TYR A 498 -6.29 19.74 -0.72
CA TYR A 498 -5.14 18.89 -0.33
C TYR A 498 -4.65 17.97 -1.45
N TYR A 499 -5.27 18.05 -2.64
CA TYR A 499 -4.92 17.19 -3.76
C TYR A 499 -3.64 17.65 -4.46
N LYS A 500 -2.74 16.70 -4.72
CA LYS A 500 -1.62 16.84 -5.66
C LYS A 500 -1.70 15.69 -6.66
N LYS A 501 -1.55 15.99 -7.97
CA LYS A 501 -1.47 14.92 -8.97
C LYS A 501 -0.19 14.11 -8.70
N PRO A 502 -0.25 12.81 -8.46
CA PRO A 502 0.96 11.99 -8.32
C PRO A 502 1.70 11.88 -9.67
N ASP A 503 3.00 11.77 -9.61
CA ASP A 503 3.84 11.33 -10.72
C ASP A 503 4.07 9.83 -10.53
N VAL A 504 3.29 9.01 -11.26
CA VAL A 504 3.27 7.55 -11.05
C VAL A 504 4.57 6.91 -11.53
N GLU A 505 5.15 7.42 -12.63
CA GLU A 505 6.45 6.97 -13.14
C GLU A 505 7.56 7.21 -12.12
N GLN A 506 7.63 8.43 -11.57
CA GLN A 506 8.63 8.76 -10.55
C GLN A 506 8.43 7.97 -9.25
N GLY A 507 7.18 7.64 -8.90
CA GLY A 507 6.83 6.84 -7.73
C GLY A 507 6.97 5.32 -7.91
N ALA A 508 7.22 4.85 -9.13
CA ALA A 508 7.23 3.41 -9.44
C ALA A 508 8.18 2.58 -8.56
N PRO A 509 9.44 3.01 -8.28
CA PRO A 509 10.32 2.24 -7.40
C PRO A 509 9.75 2.03 -5.99
N GLY A 510 9.06 3.03 -5.43
CA GLY A 510 8.42 2.92 -4.12
C GLY A 510 7.19 2.01 -4.11
N ASN A 511 6.43 1.99 -5.21
CA ASN A 511 5.24 1.15 -5.35
C ASN A 511 5.58 -0.31 -5.74
N PHE A 512 6.77 -0.57 -6.26
CA PHE A 512 7.23 -1.88 -6.70
C PHE A 512 8.63 -2.20 -6.13
N PRO A 513 8.80 -2.21 -4.79
CA PRO A 513 10.08 -2.50 -4.17
C PRO A 513 10.54 -3.94 -4.47
N THR A 514 11.83 -4.20 -4.34
CA THR A 514 12.40 -5.55 -4.57
C THR A 514 11.89 -6.59 -3.57
N THR A 515 11.43 -6.15 -2.41
CA THR A 515 10.89 -6.98 -1.32
C THR A 515 9.38 -7.16 -1.38
N GLU A 516 8.72 -6.63 -2.43
CA GLU A 516 7.26 -6.66 -2.52
C GLU A 516 6.67 -8.08 -2.49
N ASN A 517 5.44 -8.16 -2.00
CA ASN A 517 4.59 -9.34 -2.07
C ASN A 517 3.46 -9.14 -3.10
N SER A 518 2.84 -10.23 -3.55
CA SER A 518 1.60 -10.10 -4.31
C SER A 518 0.49 -9.50 -3.44
N ILE A 519 -0.42 -8.74 -4.04
CA ILE A 519 -1.58 -8.15 -3.34
C ILE A 519 -2.43 -9.21 -2.61
N MET A 520 -2.44 -10.45 -3.11
CA MET A 520 -3.17 -11.58 -2.50
C MET A 520 -2.47 -12.20 -1.29
N THR A 521 -1.36 -11.65 -0.82
CA THR A 521 -0.66 -12.13 0.38
C THR A 521 -1.52 -11.85 1.63
N LEU A 522 -1.47 -12.77 2.60
CA LEU A 522 -2.16 -12.59 3.88
C LEU A 522 -1.52 -11.44 4.68
N PRO A 523 -2.29 -10.55 5.33
CA PRO A 523 -1.75 -9.44 6.11
C PRO A 523 -0.80 -9.91 7.23
N ASP A 524 -1.13 -10.98 7.95
CA ASP A 524 -0.23 -11.54 8.99
C ASP A 524 1.10 -12.13 8.45
N VAL A 525 1.26 -12.24 7.13
CA VAL A 525 2.48 -12.70 6.45
C VAL A 525 3.27 -11.54 5.85
N THR A 526 2.57 -10.45 5.51
CA THR A 526 3.16 -9.22 4.99
C THR A 526 3.99 -8.55 6.08
N SER A 527 5.21 -8.14 5.77
CA SER A 527 6.01 -7.36 6.73
C SER A 527 5.52 -5.91 6.82
N GLU A 528 5.66 -5.30 8.01
CA GLU A 528 5.15 -3.96 8.29
C GLU A 528 5.75 -2.88 7.36
N ASP A 529 7.01 -3.05 6.93
CA ASP A 529 7.70 -2.13 6.04
C ASP A 529 7.13 -2.09 4.60
N ILE A 530 6.41 -3.14 4.18
CA ILE A 530 5.78 -3.22 2.86
C ILE A 530 4.24 -3.33 2.90
N SER A 531 3.63 -3.38 4.09
CA SER A 531 2.16 -3.48 4.23
C SER A 531 1.46 -2.29 3.57
N GLY A 532 1.98 -1.06 3.76
CA GLY A 532 1.46 0.14 3.12
C GLY A 532 1.45 0.07 1.60
N VAL A 533 2.45 -0.60 0.99
CA VAL A 533 2.47 -0.85 -0.46
C VAL A 533 1.49 -1.95 -0.83
N THR A 534 1.57 -3.10 -0.17
CA THR A 534 0.86 -4.33 -0.57
C THR A 534 -0.66 -4.22 -0.37
N GLU A 535 -1.08 -3.58 0.71
CA GLU A 535 -2.49 -3.54 1.14
C GLU A 535 -3.19 -2.25 0.72
N TYR A 536 -2.47 -1.11 0.61
CA TYR A 536 -3.01 0.23 0.34
C TYR A 536 -2.66 0.75 -1.06
N GLU A 537 -1.39 1.10 -1.30
CA GLU A 537 -0.99 1.90 -2.46
C GLU A 537 -1.06 1.13 -3.78
N LYS A 538 -0.51 -0.09 -3.84
CA LYS A 538 -0.47 -0.89 -5.07
C LYS A 538 -1.87 -1.32 -5.55
N PRO A 539 -2.78 -1.84 -4.70
CA PRO A 539 -4.15 -2.12 -5.14
C PRO A 539 -4.92 -0.85 -5.53
N ALA A 540 -4.73 0.28 -4.84
CA ALA A 540 -5.34 1.55 -5.22
C ALA A 540 -4.82 2.06 -6.57
N LEU A 541 -3.53 1.94 -6.84
CA LEU A 541 -2.92 2.26 -8.14
C LEU A 541 -3.47 1.37 -9.25
N ALA A 542 -3.57 0.05 -9.00
CA ALA A 542 -4.19 -0.89 -9.94
C ALA A 542 -5.62 -0.46 -10.30
N LEU A 543 -6.44 -0.10 -9.33
CA LEU A 543 -7.81 0.36 -9.60
C LEU A 543 -7.84 1.69 -10.33
N THR A 544 -6.92 2.61 -10.03
CA THR A 544 -6.79 3.90 -10.72
C THR A 544 -6.43 3.71 -12.20
N ILE A 545 -5.43 2.90 -12.50
CA ILE A 545 -5.01 2.61 -13.87
C ILE A 545 -6.11 1.86 -14.64
N LEU A 546 -6.76 0.88 -14.00
CA LEU A 546 -7.90 0.19 -14.60
C LEU A 546 -9.02 1.18 -14.97
N ARG A 547 -9.31 2.12 -14.08
CA ARG A 547 -10.33 3.15 -14.27
C ARG A 547 -9.96 4.16 -15.35
N GLU A 548 -8.73 4.67 -15.34
CA GLU A 548 -8.34 5.82 -16.16
C GLU A 548 -7.72 5.43 -17.50
N GLN A 549 -6.97 4.32 -17.55
CA GLN A 549 -6.19 3.95 -18.73
C GLN A 549 -6.77 2.73 -19.49
N VAL A 550 -7.49 1.82 -18.81
CA VAL A 550 -7.99 0.59 -19.46
C VAL A 550 -9.48 0.69 -19.80
N LEU A 551 -10.35 0.89 -18.81
CA LEU A 551 -11.81 0.86 -19.00
C LEU A 551 -12.41 2.23 -19.36
N GLY A 552 -11.83 3.30 -18.86
CA GLY A 552 -12.46 4.62 -18.81
C GLY A 552 -13.37 4.76 -17.58
N GLU A 553 -13.47 6.00 -17.06
CA GLU A 553 -14.15 6.31 -15.80
C GLU A 553 -15.60 5.80 -15.74
N ASP A 554 -16.39 6.03 -16.78
CA ASP A 554 -17.82 5.70 -16.78
C ASP A 554 -18.07 4.18 -16.64
N ARG A 555 -17.31 3.36 -17.38
CA ARG A 555 -17.45 1.89 -17.34
C ARG A 555 -16.99 1.34 -16.01
N PHE A 556 -15.84 1.81 -15.54
CA PHE A 556 -15.31 1.39 -14.24
C PHE A 556 -16.24 1.78 -13.09
N ASP A 557 -16.64 3.05 -13.01
CA ASP A 557 -17.50 3.55 -11.93
C ASP A 557 -18.83 2.80 -11.89
N TYR A 558 -19.43 2.48 -13.06
CA TYR A 558 -20.64 1.66 -13.14
C TYR A 558 -20.42 0.24 -12.60
N ALA A 559 -19.32 -0.41 -12.99
CA ALA A 559 -19.00 -1.77 -12.54
C ALA A 559 -18.72 -1.82 -11.04
N PHE A 560 -17.95 -0.86 -10.52
CA PHE A 560 -17.61 -0.76 -9.10
C PHE A 560 -18.83 -0.45 -8.23
N GLN A 561 -19.71 0.46 -8.67
CA GLN A 561 -21.00 0.70 -8.00
C GLN A 561 -21.90 -0.55 -8.03
N THR A 562 -21.83 -1.34 -9.11
CA THR A 562 -22.58 -2.59 -9.23
C THR A 562 -22.07 -3.61 -8.21
N TYR A 563 -20.75 -3.71 -8.02
CA TYR A 563 -20.14 -4.53 -6.97
C TYR A 563 -20.61 -4.12 -5.57
N ILE A 564 -20.54 -2.84 -5.23
CA ILE A 564 -21.00 -2.32 -3.93
C ILE A 564 -22.48 -2.66 -3.72
N LYS A 565 -23.36 -2.41 -4.69
CA LYS A 565 -24.80 -2.69 -4.58
C LYS A 565 -25.11 -4.18 -4.42
N ARG A 566 -24.38 -5.06 -5.10
CA ARG A 566 -24.58 -6.53 -5.00
C ARG A 566 -24.18 -7.05 -3.63
N TRP A 567 -23.08 -6.52 -3.09
CA TRP A 567 -22.45 -7.04 -1.88
C TRP A 567 -22.68 -6.17 -0.62
N ALA A 568 -23.48 -5.12 -0.72
CA ALA A 568 -23.86 -4.33 0.46
C ALA A 568 -24.45 -5.24 1.55
N PHE A 569 -23.87 -5.17 2.75
CA PHE A 569 -24.19 -5.97 3.93
C PHE A 569 -24.06 -7.49 3.73
N LYS A 570 -23.10 -7.90 2.92
CA LYS A 570 -22.76 -9.29 2.63
C LYS A 570 -21.26 -9.50 2.69
N HIS A 571 -20.85 -10.75 2.51
CA HIS A 571 -19.46 -11.20 2.58
C HIS A 571 -18.92 -11.63 1.21
N PRO A 572 -18.39 -10.69 0.38
CA PRO A 572 -17.77 -11.03 -0.89
C PRO A 572 -16.38 -11.63 -0.70
N THR A 573 -15.92 -12.33 -1.74
CA THR A 573 -14.54 -12.75 -1.93
C THR A 573 -13.88 -11.92 -3.05
N PRO A 574 -12.55 -11.99 -3.23
CA PRO A 574 -11.87 -11.39 -4.40
C PRO A 574 -12.49 -11.78 -5.73
N TRP A 575 -12.87 -13.05 -5.89
CA TRP A 575 -13.47 -13.56 -7.12
C TRP A 575 -14.84 -12.96 -7.44
N ASP A 576 -15.64 -12.67 -6.42
CA ASP A 576 -16.92 -11.96 -6.60
C ASP A 576 -16.68 -10.54 -7.14
N PHE A 577 -15.59 -9.90 -6.72
CA PHE A 577 -15.18 -8.61 -7.25
C PHE A 577 -14.69 -8.74 -8.70
N PHE A 578 -13.74 -9.62 -8.99
CA PHE A 578 -13.20 -9.81 -10.34
C PHE A 578 -14.30 -10.14 -11.34
N HIS A 579 -15.15 -11.13 -11.03
CA HIS A 579 -16.29 -11.49 -11.87
C HIS A 579 -17.28 -10.34 -12.04
N THR A 580 -17.51 -9.52 -11.01
CA THR A 580 -18.42 -8.37 -11.16
C THR A 580 -17.82 -7.35 -12.11
N MET A 581 -16.53 -7.05 -11.99
CA MET A 581 -15.86 -6.09 -12.86
C MET A 581 -15.86 -6.57 -14.30
N ASP A 582 -15.46 -7.81 -14.57
CA ASP A 582 -15.46 -8.41 -15.90
C ASP A 582 -16.86 -8.31 -16.55
N ASN A 583 -17.89 -8.74 -15.84
CA ASN A 583 -19.25 -8.78 -16.36
C ASN A 583 -19.90 -7.40 -16.52
N ALA A 584 -19.72 -6.51 -15.56
CA ALA A 584 -20.39 -5.21 -15.57
C ALA A 584 -19.67 -4.19 -16.46
N ALA A 585 -18.34 -4.27 -16.59
CA ALA A 585 -17.58 -3.47 -17.54
C ALA A 585 -17.63 -4.05 -18.96
N GLY A 586 -17.94 -5.35 -19.12
CA GLY A 586 -17.98 -6.02 -20.42
C GLY A 586 -16.60 -6.16 -21.05
N GLU A 587 -15.60 -6.56 -20.23
CA GLU A 587 -14.21 -6.76 -20.62
C GLU A 587 -13.67 -8.03 -19.97
N ASP A 588 -12.81 -8.79 -20.67
CA ASP A 588 -12.06 -9.88 -20.09
C ASP A 588 -10.79 -9.30 -19.42
N LEU A 589 -10.82 -9.13 -18.10
CA LEU A 589 -9.75 -8.54 -17.31
C LEU A 589 -8.84 -9.59 -16.66
N GLY A 590 -8.95 -10.87 -17.05
CA GLY A 590 -8.16 -11.96 -16.48
C GLY A 590 -6.65 -11.70 -16.50
N TRP A 591 -6.14 -11.12 -17.59
CA TRP A 591 -4.74 -10.69 -17.72
C TRP A 591 -4.39 -9.61 -16.69
N TYR A 592 -5.27 -8.64 -16.48
CA TYR A 592 -5.08 -7.52 -15.55
C TYR A 592 -5.05 -7.99 -14.09
N TRP A 593 -6.02 -8.84 -13.72
CA TRP A 593 -6.03 -9.43 -12.38
C TRP A 593 -4.79 -10.26 -12.11
N ASN A 594 -4.34 -11.04 -13.10
CA ASN A 594 -3.13 -11.85 -13.00
C ASN A 594 -1.90 -11.00 -12.67
N GLU A 595 -1.61 -10.00 -13.49
CA GLU A 595 -0.39 -9.21 -13.35
C GLU A 595 -0.36 -8.32 -12.09
N TRP A 596 -1.50 -7.76 -11.69
CA TRP A 596 -1.57 -6.86 -10.56
C TRP A 596 -1.72 -7.57 -9.22
N PHE A 597 -2.63 -8.54 -9.12
CA PHE A 597 -3.02 -9.12 -7.83
C PHE A 597 -2.26 -10.40 -7.47
N PHE A 598 -1.85 -11.19 -8.46
CA PHE A 598 -1.22 -12.49 -8.21
C PHE A 598 0.28 -12.51 -8.45
N GLN A 599 0.82 -11.51 -9.16
CA GLN A 599 2.24 -11.43 -9.51
C GLN A 599 2.92 -10.21 -8.88
N THR A 600 4.26 -10.19 -8.96
CA THR A 600 5.11 -9.04 -8.58
C THR A 600 5.86 -8.52 -9.81
N TRP A 601 5.19 -8.51 -10.98
CA TRP A 601 5.78 -8.05 -12.23
C TRP A 601 5.90 -6.54 -12.26
N LYS A 602 6.79 -6.07 -13.14
CA LYS A 602 7.09 -4.66 -13.35
C LYS A 602 6.63 -4.26 -14.75
N LEU A 603 6.52 -2.96 -14.98
CA LEU A 603 6.32 -2.35 -16.29
C LEU A 603 7.63 -1.71 -16.76
N ASP A 604 7.98 -1.87 -18.02
CA ASP A 604 9.06 -1.15 -18.71
C ASP A 604 8.72 -1.13 -20.20
N GLN A 605 8.17 -0.01 -20.68
CA GLN A 605 7.79 0.23 -22.08
C GLN A 605 8.83 1.15 -22.72
N ALA A 606 9.33 0.80 -23.89
CA ALA A 606 10.42 1.51 -24.53
C ALA A 606 10.10 1.91 -25.97
N ILE A 607 10.62 3.03 -26.45
CA ILE A 607 10.68 3.34 -27.89
C ILE A 607 11.96 2.77 -28.47
N LYS A 608 11.82 1.66 -29.22
CA LYS A 608 12.96 0.98 -29.81
C LYS A 608 13.56 1.74 -30.98
N ASN A 609 12.76 2.07 -32.00
CA ASN A 609 13.20 2.85 -33.15
C ASN A 609 12.04 3.52 -33.89
N ILE A 610 12.40 4.45 -34.78
CA ILE A 610 11.49 5.09 -35.72
C ILE A 610 12.13 5.04 -37.12
N ASP A 611 11.48 4.30 -38.04
CA ASP A 611 11.94 4.12 -39.40
C ASP A 611 11.02 4.85 -40.38
N TYR A 612 11.57 5.29 -41.52
CA TYR A 612 10.80 5.96 -42.56
C TYR A 612 10.83 5.13 -43.85
N PRO A 613 9.66 4.80 -44.47
CA PRO A 613 9.63 4.18 -45.76
C PRO A 613 10.46 4.96 -46.78
N ASN A 614 11.35 4.27 -47.48
CA ASN A 614 12.31 4.85 -48.44
C ASN A 614 13.18 5.98 -47.87
N ASN A 615 13.39 6.03 -46.58
CA ASN A 615 14.07 7.13 -45.84
C ASN A 615 13.38 8.50 -46.05
N ASP A 616 12.11 8.53 -46.36
CA ASP A 616 11.33 9.77 -46.58
C ASP A 616 10.27 9.96 -45.49
N PRO A 617 10.50 10.89 -44.52
CA PRO A 617 9.55 11.18 -43.45
C PRO A 617 8.17 11.64 -43.91
N THR A 618 8.02 12.12 -45.15
CA THR A 618 6.74 12.57 -45.69
C THR A 618 5.83 11.42 -46.14
N GLN A 619 6.37 10.20 -46.23
CA GLN A 619 5.63 8.98 -46.58
C GLN A 619 5.11 8.22 -45.36
N GLY A 620 5.23 8.78 -44.16
CA GLY A 620 4.87 8.11 -42.92
C GLY A 620 6.09 7.60 -42.17
N ALA A 621 5.87 7.08 -40.98
CA ALA A 621 6.87 6.45 -40.15
C ALA A 621 6.38 5.08 -39.66
N LEU A 622 7.29 4.17 -39.38
CA LEU A 622 7.06 2.94 -38.63
C LEU A 622 7.70 3.15 -37.26
N ILE A 623 6.88 3.10 -36.22
CA ILE A 623 7.34 3.27 -34.85
C ILE A 623 7.32 1.90 -34.18
N THR A 624 8.46 1.45 -33.69
CA THR A 624 8.60 0.20 -32.96
C THR A 624 8.78 0.50 -31.49
N ILE A 625 7.97 -0.17 -30.66
CA ILE A 625 8.01 -0.11 -29.21
C ILE A 625 8.23 -1.50 -28.66
N ASP A 626 8.90 -1.57 -27.52
CA ASP A 626 9.15 -2.80 -26.77
C ASP A 626 8.46 -2.76 -25.41
N ASN A 627 8.04 -3.93 -24.93
CA ASN A 627 7.72 -4.20 -23.54
C ASN A 627 8.83 -5.09 -22.97
N LEU A 628 9.58 -4.59 -22.01
CA LEU A 628 10.82 -5.19 -21.53
C LEU A 628 10.64 -6.00 -20.24
N GLU A 629 9.59 -5.69 -19.46
CA GLU A 629 9.25 -6.37 -18.21
C GLU A 629 7.94 -7.17 -18.31
N GLY A 630 7.35 -7.58 -17.19
CA GLY A 630 6.30 -8.61 -17.18
C GLY A 630 4.87 -8.10 -17.38
N MET A 631 4.58 -6.81 -17.14
CA MET A 631 3.21 -6.28 -17.19
C MET A 631 2.83 -5.81 -18.59
N ALA A 632 1.56 -6.00 -18.96
CA ALA A 632 0.99 -5.54 -20.21
C ALA A 632 -0.01 -4.40 -19.97
N LEU A 633 0.39 -3.16 -20.23
CA LEU A 633 -0.49 -2.01 -20.09
C LEU A 633 -0.67 -1.29 -21.44
N PRO A 634 -1.75 -0.51 -21.61
CA PRO A 634 -1.92 0.36 -22.79
C PRO A 634 -0.75 1.32 -22.96
N VAL A 635 -0.51 1.76 -24.20
CA VAL A 635 0.59 2.69 -24.50
C VAL A 635 0.03 4.00 -25.04
N THR A 636 0.39 5.11 -24.42
CA THR A 636 0.11 6.46 -24.91
C THR A 636 1.41 7.10 -25.37
N ILE A 637 1.49 7.58 -26.61
CA ILE A 637 2.71 8.17 -27.17
C ILE A 637 2.41 9.58 -27.68
N ALA A 638 3.09 10.59 -27.14
CA ALA A 638 3.11 11.94 -27.67
C ALA A 638 4.21 12.07 -28.72
N ILE A 639 3.85 12.49 -29.93
CA ILE A 639 4.77 12.62 -31.09
C ILE A 639 4.80 14.05 -31.57
N LYS A 640 6.01 14.57 -31.79
CA LYS A 640 6.24 15.91 -32.35
C LYS A 640 7.11 15.83 -33.61
N GLU A 641 6.65 16.47 -34.66
CA GLU A 641 7.35 16.56 -35.96
C GLU A 641 8.13 17.89 -36.09
N GLU A 642 9.15 17.91 -36.91
CA GLU A 642 10.02 19.08 -37.18
C GLU A 642 9.23 20.28 -37.72
N ASN A 643 8.16 20.03 -38.48
CA ASN A 643 7.26 21.08 -38.97
C ASN A 643 6.32 21.66 -37.89
N GLY A 644 6.42 21.20 -36.64
CA GLY A 644 5.64 21.64 -35.50
C GLY A 644 4.32 20.87 -35.28
N LYS A 645 3.97 19.88 -36.13
CA LYS A 645 2.81 19.04 -35.91
C LYS A 645 3.03 18.18 -34.67
N SER A 646 2.03 18.15 -33.78
CA SER A 646 1.98 17.30 -32.59
C SER A 646 0.77 16.37 -32.65
N SER A 647 0.92 15.15 -32.16
CA SER A 647 -0.11 14.12 -32.15
C SER A 647 0.07 13.23 -30.92
N VAL A 648 -1.05 12.66 -30.45
CA VAL A 648 -1.04 11.62 -29.42
C VAL A 648 -1.61 10.34 -30.05
N VAL A 649 -0.91 9.24 -29.89
CA VAL A 649 -1.33 7.90 -30.31
C VAL A 649 -1.63 7.09 -29.07
N LYS A 650 -2.77 6.42 -29.01
CA LYS A 650 -3.15 5.48 -27.95
C LYS A 650 -3.26 4.09 -28.53
N LEU A 651 -2.59 3.13 -27.95
CA LEU A 651 -2.59 1.73 -28.31
C LEU A 651 -3.13 0.91 -27.11
N PRO A 652 -4.03 -0.05 -27.35
CA PRO A 652 -4.58 -0.87 -26.26
C PRO A 652 -3.56 -1.92 -25.80
N ALA A 653 -3.81 -2.54 -24.64
CA ALA A 653 -2.91 -3.56 -24.06
C ALA A 653 -2.78 -4.82 -24.96
N GLU A 654 -3.79 -5.11 -25.79
CA GLU A 654 -3.83 -6.27 -26.70
C GLU A 654 -2.74 -6.26 -27.78
N ILE A 655 -2.05 -5.15 -28.00
CA ILE A 655 -0.85 -5.13 -28.85
C ILE A 655 0.21 -6.13 -28.35
N TRP A 656 0.24 -6.33 -27.03
CA TRP A 656 1.18 -7.22 -26.36
C TRP A 656 0.82 -8.71 -26.42
N GLU A 657 -0.37 -9.08 -26.90
CA GLU A 657 -0.74 -10.48 -27.15
C GLU A 657 0.16 -11.15 -28.21
N ARG A 658 0.79 -10.37 -29.04
CA ARG A 658 1.65 -10.84 -30.15
C ARG A 658 3.12 -10.90 -29.79
N GLY A 659 3.49 -10.52 -28.60
CA GLY A 659 4.87 -10.51 -28.10
C GLY A 659 5.28 -9.17 -27.51
N GLY A 660 6.49 -9.08 -26.97
CA GLY A 660 7.05 -7.90 -26.33
C GLY A 660 7.53 -6.81 -27.31
N GLU A 661 7.36 -6.97 -28.62
CA GLU A 661 7.70 -5.97 -29.64
C GLU A 661 6.47 -5.68 -30.50
N TRP A 662 6.18 -4.40 -30.70
CA TRP A 662 5.08 -3.96 -31.55
C TRP A 662 5.48 -2.82 -32.46
N THR A 663 5.24 -2.98 -33.78
CA THR A 663 5.45 -1.94 -34.78
C THR A 663 4.13 -1.44 -35.35
N PHE A 664 3.92 -0.14 -35.34
CA PHE A 664 2.71 0.46 -35.89
C PHE A 664 3.03 1.60 -36.87
N PRO A 665 2.18 1.84 -37.89
CA PRO A 665 2.35 2.93 -38.82
C PRO A 665 1.85 4.25 -38.24
N TYR A 666 2.65 5.31 -38.40
CA TYR A 666 2.26 6.68 -38.07
C TYR A 666 2.31 7.55 -39.34
N LYS A 667 1.28 8.39 -39.53
CA LYS A 667 1.18 9.29 -40.70
C LYS A 667 2.02 10.57 -40.46
N SER A 668 3.32 10.44 -40.50
CA SER A 668 4.22 11.60 -40.42
C SER A 668 4.17 12.43 -41.72
N THR A 669 4.40 13.72 -41.60
CA THR A 669 4.48 14.68 -42.68
C THR A 669 5.85 15.35 -42.76
N SER A 670 6.67 15.15 -41.75
CA SER A 670 8.06 15.54 -41.67
C SER A 670 8.80 14.65 -40.67
N LYS A 671 10.08 14.90 -40.45
CA LYS A 671 10.89 14.14 -39.50
C LYS A 671 10.29 14.26 -38.08
N ILE A 672 10.18 13.14 -37.37
CA ILE A 672 9.85 13.11 -35.96
C ILE A 672 11.06 13.56 -35.17
N VAL A 673 10.90 14.63 -34.38
CA VAL A 673 11.98 15.20 -33.54
C VAL A 673 11.85 14.74 -32.09
N SER A 674 10.65 14.31 -31.68
CA SER A 674 10.40 13.76 -30.35
C SER A 674 9.24 12.77 -30.39
N ALA A 675 9.38 11.67 -29.68
CA ALA A 675 8.29 10.78 -29.29
C ALA A 675 8.51 10.38 -27.81
N VAL A 676 7.44 10.40 -27.02
CA VAL A 676 7.49 10.13 -25.58
C VAL A 676 6.33 9.20 -25.23
N ILE A 677 6.63 8.05 -24.66
CA ILE A 677 5.67 7.14 -24.03
C ILE A 677 5.24 7.77 -22.71
N ASP A 678 3.98 7.61 -22.37
CA ASP A 678 3.35 8.09 -21.12
C ASP A 678 3.73 9.53 -20.76
N PRO A 679 3.42 10.51 -21.59
CA PRO A 679 3.84 11.90 -21.39
C PRO A 679 3.23 12.56 -20.14
N ASP A 680 2.20 11.96 -19.57
CA ASP A 680 1.52 12.45 -18.37
C ASP A 680 1.97 11.76 -17.09
N HIS A 681 2.88 10.77 -17.18
CA HIS A 681 3.43 9.96 -16.09
C HIS A 681 2.34 9.24 -15.28
N ASP A 682 1.38 8.66 -15.98
CA ASP A 682 0.24 7.98 -15.36
C ASP A 682 0.48 6.47 -15.14
N LEU A 683 1.60 5.92 -15.67
CA LEU A 683 1.96 4.50 -15.57
C LEU A 683 3.24 4.29 -14.75
N PRO A 684 3.35 3.15 -14.02
CA PRO A 684 4.50 2.87 -13.14
C PRO A 684 5.67 2.26 -13.91
N ASP A 685 6.19 2.95 -14.91
CA ASP A 685 7.33 2.50 -15.68
C ASP A 685 8.62 2.55 -14.83
N MET A 686 9.35 1.43 -14.82
CA MET A 686 10.56 1.28 -13.98
C MET A 686 11.81 1.88 -14.61
N ASP A 687 11.80 2.11 -15.92
CA ASP A 687 12.94 2.70 -16.64
C ASP A 687 12.53 3.80 -17.62
N PRO A 688 12.15 4.99 -17.15
CA PRO A 688 11.75 6.08 -18.03
C PRO A 688 12.89 6.59 -18.95
N SER A 689 14.10 6.05 -18.84
CA SER A 689 15.22 6.43 -19.71
C SER A 689 15.06 5.97 -21.16
N ASN A 690 14.20 4.97 -21.39
CA ASN A 690 13.92 4.41 -22.71
C ASN A 690 12.54 4.80 -23.26
N ASN A 691 11.73 5.53 -22.48
CA ASN A 691 10.40 6.02 -22.84
C ASN A 691 10.42 7.16 -23.85
N SER A 692 11.58 7.77 -24.10
CA SER A 692 11.70 8.90 -25.01
C SER A 692 12.61 8.62 -26.20
N TYR A 693 12.20 9.12 -27.37
CA TYR A 693 13.02 9.17 -28.59
C TYR A 693 13.26 10.63 -28.98
N SER A 694 14.51 11.00 -29.07
CA SER A 694 14.93 12.26 -29.70
C SER A 694 15.47 11.97 -31.10
N GLY A 695 15.01 12.70 -32.09
CA GLY A 695 15.55 12.68 -33.45
C GLY A 695 16.96 13.23 -33.57
N ILE A 696 17.63 13.60 -32.46
CA ILE A 696 18.90 14.32 -32.39
C ILE A 696 20.01 13.38 -31.92
N SER A 697 20.98 13.10 -32.78
CA SER A 697 22.14 12.30 -32.40
C SER A 697 23.14 13.13 -31.58
N VAL A 698 23.83 12.46 -30.68
CA VAL A 698 25.00 13.05 -30.03
C VAL A 698 26.05 13.38 -31.11
N PRO A 699 26.67 14.57 -31.08
CA PRO A 699 27.68 14.95 -32.08
C PRO A 699 28.87 13.96 -32.10
N ASP A 700 29.35 13.64 -33.31
CA ASP A 700 30.45 12.72 -33.49
C ASP A 700 31.70 13.16 -32.70
N GLY A 701 32.32 12.20 -32.05
CA GLY A 701 33.55 12.42 -31.25
C GLY A 701 33.28 12.90 -29.82
N THR A 702 32.01 13.16 -29.43
CA THR A 702 31.65 13.48 -28.05
C THR A 702 31.77 12.23 -27.18
N THR A 703 32.42 12.35 -26.05
CA THR A 703 32.57 11.25 -25.08
C THR A 703 31.83 11.52 -23.76
N ALA A 704 31.51 10.48 -22.99
CA ALA A 704 30.95 10.63 -21.64
C ALA A 704 31.81 11.54 -20.75
N LYS A 705 33.14 11.48 -20.91
CA LYS A 705 34.08 12.34 -20.17
C LYS A 705 33.92 13.82 -20.51
N ASP A 706 33.67 14.15 -21.77
CA ASP A 706 33.45 15.54 -22.20
C ASP A 706 32.17 16.11 -21.57
N ILE A 707 31.13 15.29 -21.46
CA ILE A 707 29.85 15.68 -20.84
C ILE A 707 30.03 15.93 -19.35
N ILE A 708 30.65 14.99 -18.62
CA ILE A 708 30.93 15.16 -17.19
C ILE A 708 31.82 16.39 -16.94
N LYS A 709 32.83 16.60 -17.78
CA LYS A 709 33.69 17.80 -17.68
C LYS A 709 32.88 19.07 -17.91
N LYS A 710 31.98 19.10 -18.91
CA LYS A 710 31.09 20.23 -19.17
C LYS A 710 30.23 20.55 -17.95
N TYR A 711 29.68 19.52 -17.27
CA TYR A 711 28.94 19.69 -16.03
C TYR A 711 29.81 20.27 -14.90
N LEU A 712 30.98 19.68 -14.66
CA LEU A 712 31.91 20.17 -13.62
C LEU A 712 32.31 21.64 -13.88
N ASP A 713 32.56 22.01 -15.13
CA ASP A 713 32.86 23.39 -15.52
C ASP A 713 31.64 24.31 -15.27
N ALA A 714 30.42 23.86 -15.59
CA ALA A 714 29.20 24.60 -15.39
C ALA A 714 28.90 24.86 -13.90
N VAL A 715 29.19 23.92 -13.01
CA VAL A 715 28.91 24.06 -11.56
C VAL A 715 30.07 24.69 -10.77
N GLY A 716 31.15 25.13 -11.42
CA GLY A 716 32.20 25.92 -10.76
C GLY A 716 33.65 25.55 -11.09
N GLY A 717 33.87 24.42 -11.77
CA GLY A 717 35.16 23.90 -12.16
C GLY A 717 35.79 22.96 -11.12
N GLU A 718 36.45 21.90 -11.62
CA GLU A 718 37.04 20.83 -10.81
C GLU A 718 37.92 21.32 -9.65
N SER A 719 38.72 22.37 -9.89
CA SER A 719 39.62 22.92 -8.88
C SER A 719 38.91 23.51 -7.67
N LYS A 720 37.78 24.25 -7.89
CA LYS A 720 37.00 24.84 -6.82
C LYS A 720 36.16 23.75 -6.08
N LEU A 721 35.57 22.83 -6.85
CA LEU A 721 34.78 21.77 -6.29
C LEU A 721 35.59 20.82 -5.41
N SER A 722 36.81 20.47 -5.84
CA SER A 722 37.72 19.64 -5.05
C SER A 722 38.28 20.35 -3.80
N ALA A 723 38.22 21.67 -3.76
CA ALA A 723 38.67 22.46 -2.59
C ALA A 723 37.60 22.64 -1.51
N VAL A 724 36.36 22.22 -1.77
CA VAL A 724 35.24 22.31 -0.80
C VAL A 724 35.55 21.48 0.45
N LYS A 725 35.59 22.14 1.60
CA LYS A 725 35.79 21.50 2.91
C LYS A 725 34.47 21.17 3.61
N SER A 726 33.50 22.05 3.44
CA SER A 726 32.15 21.81 3.96
C SER A 726 31.10 22.38 3.01
N LEU A 727 29.96 21.70 2.93
CA LEU A 727 28.75 22.17 2.28
C LEU A 727 27.59 21.82 3.19
N ILE A 728 26.84 22.83 3.59
CA ILE A 728 25.64 22.65 4.40
C ILE A 728 24.52 23.35 3.67
N ASP A 729 23.46 22.62 3.36
CA ASP A 729 22.24 23.17 2.81
C ASP A 729 21.02 22.76 3.64
N SER A 730 19.98 23.58 3.56
CA SER A 730 18.68 23.27 4.12
C SER A 730 17.59 23.59 3.10
N ALA A 731 16.69 22.65 2.93
CA ALA A 731 15.57 22.75 2.02
C ALA A 731 14.25 22.43 2.73
N THR A 732 13.15 22.98 2.25
CA THR A 732 11.82 22.72 2.81
C THR A 732 10.89 22.20 1.74
N THR A 733 10.01 21.29 2.15
CA THR A 733 8.84 20.85 1.38
C THR A 733 7.64 20.75 2.31
N GLU A 734 6.50 20.37 1.79
CA GLU A 734 5.28 20.17 2.57
C GLU A 734 4.59 18.88 2.13
N VAL A 735 4.25 18.02 3.12
CA VAL A 735 3.46 16.81 2.95
C VAL A 735 2.18 16.99 3.74
N ASP A 736 1.03 16.96 3.06
CA ASP A 736 -0.31 17.09 3.65
C ASP A 736 -0.48 18.29 4.61
N GLY A 737 0.16 19.39 4.26
CA GLY A 737 0.15 20.61 5.06
C GLY A 737 1.15 20.63 6.23
N THR A 738 1.94 19.56 6.38
CA THR A 738 3.03 19.47 7.36
C THR A 738 4.35 19.82 6.71
N ALA A 739 4.99 20.88 7.20
CA ALA A 739 6.28 21.29 6.70
C ALA A 739 7.37 20.30 7.11
N LEU A 740 8.19 19.87 6.15
CA LEU A 740 9.41 19.11 6.35
C LEU A 740 10.64 19.98 6.08
N LEU A 741 11.67 19.85 6.91
CA LEU A 741 12.96 20.49 6.73
C LEU A 741 14.02 19.41 6.48
N SER A 742 14.60 19.41 5.29
CA SER A 742 15.79 18.63 4.98
C SER A 742 17.03 19.44 5.31
N VAL A 743 17.98 18.83 6.01
CA VAL A 743 19.30 19.41 6.26
C VAL A 743 20.36 18.42 5.79
N GLN A 744 21.18 18.85 4.82
CA GLN A 744 22.32 18.06 4.35
C GLN A 744 23.63 18.70 4.78
N GLU A 745 24.57 17.90 5.23
CA GLU A 745 25.88 18.36 5.66
C GLU A 745 26.96 17.45 5.09
N TYR A 746 27.88 18.05 4.37
CA TYR A 746 29.13 17.44 3.92
C TYR A 746 30.32 18.07 4.65
N LYS A 747 31.22 17.23 5.15
CA LYS A 747 32.54 17.63 5.67
C LYS A 747 33.64 16.75 5.09
N ALA A 748 34.59 17.37 4.44
CA ALA A 748 35.74 16.63 3.90
C ALA A 748 36.54 15.94 5.05
N PRO A 749 37.12 14.74 4.83
CA PRO A 749 37.23 14.06 3.53
C PRO A 749 36.08 13.10 3.16
N GLY A 750 35.00 12.96 3.93
CA GLY A 750 33.96 12.01 3.58
C GLY A 750 32.93 11.80 4.68
N MET A 751 32.68 12.78 5.52
CA MET A 751 31.55 12.78 6.44
C MET A 751 30.33 13.39 5.74
N LEU A 752 29.22 12.66 5.69
CA LEU A 752 27.97 13.08 5.09
C LEU A 752 26.85 12.84 6.12
N SER A 753 25.93 13.77 6.23
CA SER A 753 24.73 13.62 7.04
C SER A 753 23.54 14.22 6.33
N GLN A 754 22.40 13.53 6.39
CA GLN A 754 21.11 14.06 5.95
C GLN A 754 20.09 13.81 7.05
N SER A 755 19.32 14.83 7.38
CA SER A 755 18.22 14.74 8.35
C SER A 755 16.96 15.32 7.74
N ILE A 756 15.84 14.59 7.87
CA ILE A 756 14.48 15.11 7.62
C ILE A 756 13.87 15.39 8.99
N ILE A 757 13.48 16.62 9.19
CA ILE A 757 12.99 17.16 10.46
C ILE A 757 11.55 17.61 10.28
N VAL A 758 10.69 17.32 11.24
CA VAL A 758 9.29 17.81 11.29
C VAL A 758 9.21 18.93 12.33
N PRO A 759 9.25 20.21 11.92
CA PRO A 759 9.28 21.33 12.87
C PRO A 759 8.03 21.44 13.74
N SER A 760 6.87 21.08 13.21
CA SER A 760 5.57 21.11 13.93
C SER A 760 5.52 20.10 15.09
N PHE A 761 6.34 19.08 15.07
CA PHE A 761 6.47 18.04 16.12
C PHE A 761 7.70 18.28 17.01
N ASN A 762 7.88 19.51 17.50
CA ASN A 762 9.00 19.89 18.37
C ASN A 762 10.38 19.62 17.74
N ASN A 763 10.50 19.85 16.43
CA ASN A 763 11.70 19.53 15.63
C ASN A 763 12.08 18.03 15.71
N MET A 764 11.10 17.16 15.70
CA MET A 764 11.33 15.72 15.64
C MET A 764 12.17 15.37 14.41
N VAL A 765 13.25 14.64 14.61
CA VAL A 765 14.03 14.06 13.50
C VAL A 765 13.28 12.82 13.03
N PHE A 766 12.66 12.91 11.86
CA PHE A 766 11.92 11.81 11.24
C PHE A 766 12.89 10.75 10.70
N THR A 767 13.82 11.15 9.85
CA THR A 767 14.92 10.29 9.39
C THR A 767 16.25 10.98 9.55
N GLN A 768 17.29 10.21 9.84
CA GLN A 768 18.66 10.67 9.83
C GLN A 768 19.58 9.61 9.24
N VAL A 769 20.32 9.96 8.19
CA VAL A 769 21.36 9.12 7.59
C VAL A 769 22.71 9.78 7.87
N THR A 770 23.70 9.00 8.31
CA THR A 770 25.07 9.48 8.53
C THR A 770 26.04 8.50 7.90
N ILE A 771 26.96 9.02 7.10
CA ILE A 771 28.08 8.30 6.47
C ILE A 771 29.38 8.87 7.02
N ASN A 772 30.26 7.99 7.48
CA ASN A 772 31.60 8.37 7.89
C ASN A 772 32.59 7.30 7.40
N GLY A 773 33.26 7.60 6.30
CA GLY A 773 34.08 6.61 5.58
C GLY A 773 33.24 5.40 5.15
N ASP A 774 33.56 4.20 5.65
CA ASP A 774 32.83 2.98 5.31
C ASP A 774 31.56 2.75 6.16
N SER A 775 31.43 3.46 7.26
CA SER A 775 30.28 3.32 8.16
C SER A 775 29.07 4.08 7.60
N VAL A 776 27.93 3.39 7.50
CA VAL A 776 26.61 3.96 7.17
C VAL A 776 25.68 3.61 8.31
N SER A 777 25.08 4.60 8.93
CA SER A 777 24.05 4.44 9.96
C SER A 777 22.86 5.31 9.62
N ALA A 778 21.66 4.80 9.87
CA ALA A 778 20.45 5.58 9.77
C ALA A 778 19.46 5.24 10.86
N THR A 779 18.58 6.20 11.13
CA THR A 779 17.47 6.04 12.08
C THR A 779 16.19 6.61 11.45
N GLU A 780 15.07 5.98 11.75
CA GLU A 780 13.74 6.52 11.51
C GLU A 780 13.01 6.67 12.85
N LYS A 781 12.54 7.87 13.15
CA LYS A 781 11.92 8.21 14.46
C LYS A 781 12.74 7.73 15.66
N GLY A 782 14.08 7.76 15.50
CA GLY A 782 15.03 7.29 16.53
C GLY A 782 15.31 5.78 16.55
N SER A 783 14.57 4.98 15.79
CA SER A 783 14.80 3.53 15.63
C SER A 783 15.86 3.26 14.57
N PRO A 784 16.81 2.33 14.78
CA PRO A 784 17.83 2.02 13.78
C PRO A 784 17.23 1.38 12.53
N MET A 785 17.62 1.89 11.35
CA MET A 785 17.33 1.27 10.06
C MET A 785 18.44 0.29 9.67
N GLN A 786 18.07 -0.77 8.96
CA GLN A 786 19.00 -1.76 8.45
C GLN A 786 19.09 -1.63 6.92
N PHE A 787 20.33 -1.63 6.40
CA PHE A 787 20.59 -1.57 4.97
C PHE A 787 21.43 -2.75 4.52
N SER A 788 21.14 -3.26 3.35
CA SER A 788 22.00 -4.20 2.62
C SER A 788 23.32 -3.55 2.24
N ALA A 789 24.28 -4.35 1.81
CA ALA A 789 25.55 -3.82 1.29
C ALA A 789 25.36 -3.00 0.01
N ALA A 790 24.40 -3.35 -0.83
CA ALA A 790 24.06 -2.63 -2.06
C ALA A 790 23.50 -1.24 -1.75
N GLU A 791 22.50 -1.13 -0.89
CA GLU A 791 21.91 0.13 -0.46
C GLU A 791 22.93 1.07 0.18
N LYS A 792 23.80 0.55 1.05
CA LYS A 792 24.90 1.35 1.64
C LYS A 792 25.83 1.94 0.58
N ASN A 793 26.11 1.19 -0.48
CA ASN A 793 26.95 1.67 -1.57
C ASN A 793 26.27 2.78 -2.37
N ILE A 794 24.98 2.63 -2.65
CA ILE A 794 24.17 3.63 -3.34
C ILE A 794 24.09 4.92 -2.52
N LEU A 795 23.79 4.83 -1.22
CA LEU A 795 23.74 5.97 -0.32
C LEU A 795 25.09 6.73 -0.29
N LYS A 796 26.19 6.01 -0.24
CA LYS A 796 27.54 6.63 -0.29
C LYS A 796 27.78 7.43 -1.58
N GLU A 797 27.31 6.97 -2.72
CA GLU A 797 27.46 7.70 -3.99
C GLU A 797 26.48 8.89 -4.09
N LYS A 798 25.22 8.69 -3.74
CA LYS A 798 24.17 9.73 -3.83
C LYS A 798 24.41 10.92 -2.91
N MET A 799 24.87 10.69 -1.70
CA MET A 799 25.06 11.76 -0.72
C MET A 799 26.31 12.60 -0.94
N LYS A 800 27.19 12.24 -1.89
CA LYS A 800 28.32 13.09 -2.28
C LYS A 800 27.80 14.35 -2.97
N PRO A 801 28.28 15.56 -2.60
CA PRO A 801 27.81 16.79 -3.24
C PRO A 801 28.22 16.88 -4.72
N PHE A 802 29.36 16.32 -5.10
CA PHE A 802 29.87 16.32 -6.47
C PHE A 802 30.49 14.94 -6.80
N PRO A 803 29.69 13.89 -6.98
CA PRO A 803 30.19 12.54 -7.24
C PRO A 803 30.96 12.45 -8.56
N GLU A 804 30.75 13.37 -9.51
CA GLU A 804 31.42 13.44 -10.80
C GLU A 804 32.92 13.62 -10.69
N LEU A 805 33.41 14.17 -9.59
CA LEU A 805 34.86 14.26 -9.30
C LEU A 805 35.52 12.87 -9.15
N ASP A 806 34.72 11.86 -8.81
CA ASP A 806 35.18 10.49 -8.64
C ASP A 806 35.09 9.67 -9.93
N TYR A 807 34.24 10.05 -10.89
CA TYR A 807 33.95 9.26 -12.09
C TYR A 807 35.12 9.04 -13.02
N PHE A 808 36.23 9.82 -12.88
CA PHE A 808 37.46 9.61 -13.61
C PHE A 808 38.47 8.68 -12.91
N LYS A 809 38.14 8.24 -11.69
CA LYS A 809 39.01 7.33 -10.91
C LYS A 809 38.92 5.90 -11.43
N THR A 810 39.96 5.12 -11.14
CA THR A 810 39.98 3.68 -11.48
C THR A 810 38.79 2.94 -10.85
N GLY A 811 38.14 2.10 -11.64
CA GLY A 811 36.99 1.29 -11.21
C GLY A 811 35.66 1.84 -11.66
N TYR A 812 35.56 3.11 -12.07
CA TYR A 812 34.33 3.63 -12.69
C TYR A 812 34.36 3.37 -14.21
N ALA A 813 33.22 2.95 -14.76
CA ALA A 813 33.00 2.85 -16.20
C ALA A 813 31.91 3.85 -16.63
N LEU A 814 32.10 4.50 -17.76
CA LEU A 814 31.22 5.54 -18.28
C LEU A 814 30.73 5.17 -19.67
N THR A 815 29.44 5.20 -19.89
CA THR A 815 28.77 4.96 -21.17
C THR A 815 27.92 6.17 -21.54
N LEU A 816 28.06 6.70 -22.76
CA LEU A 816 27.23 7.77 -23.30
C LEU A 816 26.30 7.15 -24.36
N THR A 817 25.01 7.47 -24.30
CA THR A 817 24.06 7.10 -25.37
C THR A 817 24.40 7.83 -26.67
N ASN A 818 24.02 7.22 -27.80
CA ASN A 818 24.26 7.80 -29.11
C ASN A 818 23.28 8.89 -29.54
N ARG A 819 22.19 9.08 -28.75
CA ARG A 819 21.15 10.09 -28.95
C ARG A 819 20.95 10.89 -27.69
N LEU A 820 20.56 12.17 -27.84
CA LEU A 820 20.07 12.95 -26.72
C LEU A 820 18.75 12.34 -26.21
N GLN A 821 18.50 12.51 -24.93
CA GLN A 821 17.27 12.12 -24.27
C GLN A 821 16.40 13.36 -24.03
N ILE A 822 15.13 13.17 -23.74
CA ILE A 822 14.21 14.23 -23.36
C ILE A 822 13.88 14.07 -21.88
N VAL A 823 14.18 15.06 -21.07
CA VAL A 823 13.89 15.10 -19.63
C VAL A 823 13.21 16.44 -19.34
N ASN A 824 11.98 16.39 -18.86
CA ASN A 824 11.19 17.60 -18.54
C ASN A 824 11.20 18.62 -19.70
N ASP A 825 10.93 18.17 -20.94
CA ASP A 825 10.95 18.94 -22.20
C ASP A 825 12.33 19.46 -22.62
N GLU A 826 13.42 19.19 -21.89
CA GLU A 826 14.77 19.61 -22.22
C GLU A 826 15.59 18.47 -22.84
N LEU A 827 16.49 18.82 -23.77
CA LEU A 827 17.40 17.86 -24.38
C LEU A 827 18.58 17.59 -23.44
N ALA A 828 18.84 16.35 -23.13
CA ALA A 828 19.88 15.91 -22.20
C ALA A 828 20.81 14.85 -22.79
N TYR A 829 22.09 14.91 -22.41
CA TYR A 829 23.04 13.81 -22.57
C TYR A 829 22.79 12.79 -21.45
N LEU A 830 22.56 11.53 -21.78
CA LEU A 830 22.52 10.45 -20.80
C LEU A 830 23.88 9.78 -20.66
N VAL A 831 24.46 9.89 -19.47
CA VAL A 831 25.70 9.20 -19.10
C VAL A 831 25.39 8.17 -18.02
N THR A 832 25.54 6.90 -18.36
CA THR A 832 25.46 5.81 -17.39
C THR A 832 26.82 5.61 -16.74
N VAL A 833 26.85 5.68 -15.43
CA VAL A 833 28.05 5.48 -14.60
C VAL A 833 27.92 4.12 -13.91
N THR A 834 28.84 3.20 -14.17
CA THR A 834 28.99 1.98 -13.40
C THR A 834 30.04 2.20 -12.33
N THR A 835 29.65 2.11 -11.07
CA THR A 835 30.56 2.28 -9.93
C THR A 835 31.49 1.07 -9.75
N PRO A 836 32.58 1.18 -8.95
CA PRO A 836 33.45 0.04 -8.66
C PRO A 836 32.73 -1.19 -8.04
N ASN A 837 31.56 -0.97 -7.43
CA ASN A 837 30.73 -2.01 -6.82
C ASN A 837 29.70 -2.61 -7.80
N GLY A 838 29.68 -2.16 -9.06
CA GLY A 838 28.77 -2.62 -10.09
C GLY A 838 27.41 -1.90 -10.13
N THR A 839 27.16 -0.95 -9.22
CA THR A 839 25.93 -0.13 -9.25
C THR A 839 25.95 0.77 -10.49
N LYS A 840 24.84 0.79 -11.24
CA LYS A 840 24.67 1.69 -12.36
C LYS A 840 23.84 2.90 -11.96
N ILE A 841 24.29 4.08 -12.35
CA ILE A 841 23.65 5.37 -12.11
C ILE A 841 23.50 6.09 -13.43
N LYS A 842 22.28 6.41 -13.83
CA LYS A 842 21.97 7.20 -15.03
C LYS A 842 21.94 8.67 -14.65
N ASN A 843 22.81 9.47 -15.25
CA ASN A 843 22.87 10.92 -15.05
C ASN A 843 22.52 11.64 -16.34
N TYR A 844 21.59 12.56 -16.27
CA TYR A 844 21.14 13.35 -17.40
C TYR A 844 21.64 14.78 -17.28
N TYR A 845 22.42 15.23 -18.26
CA TYR A 845 23.02 16.55 -18.29
C TYR A 845 22.44 17.37 -19.42
N ASP A 846 21.88 18.52 -19.12
CA ASP A 846 21.32 19.45 -20.10
C ASP A 846 22.28 19.73 -21.26
N ALA A 847 21.82 19.54 -22.47
CA ALA A 847 22.67 19.66 -23.66
C ALA A 847 23.17 21.07 -23.90
N LYS A 848 22.47 22.09 -23.45
CA LYS A 848 22.79 23.51 -23.62
C LYS A 848 23.62 24.03 -22.46
N THR A 849 23.17 23.95 -21.26
CA THR A 849 23.79 24.53 -20.05
C THR A 849 24.87 23.66 -19.46
N GLY A 850 24.76 22.35 -19.59
CA GLY A 850 25.58 21.35 -18.93
C GLY A 850 25.19 21.00 -17.50
N PHE A 851 24.14 21.63 -16.93
CA PHE A 851 23.66 21.30 -15.60
C PHE A 851 23.04 19.90 -15.57
N LYS A 852 23.07 19.25 -14.42
CA LYS A 852 22.39 17.97 -14.22
C LYS A 852 20.89 18.21 -14.09
N LEU A 853 20.09 17.50 -14.87
CA LEU A 853 18.62 17.58 -14.84
C LEU A 853 18.02 16.46 -14.00
N ARG A 854 18.58 15.24 -14.09
CA ARG A 854 18.03 14.05 -13.46
C ARG A 854 19.13 13.09 -13.05
N VAL A 855 18.90 12.35 -11.96
CA VAL A 855 19.64 11.15 -11.61
C VAL A 855 18.66 10.02 -11.36
N GLN A 856 19.00 8.82 -11.85
CA GLN A 856 18.25 7.59 -11.62
C GLN A 856 19.21 6.46 -11.28
N THR A 857 18.90 5.65 -10.29
CA THR A 857 19.68 4.43 -9.98
C THR A 857 18.94 3.21 -10.47
N GLU A 858 19.65 2.16 -10.89
CA GLU A 858 19.05 0.88 -11.30
C GLU A 858 18.52 0.05 -10.11
N SER A 859 18.62 0.53 -8.89
CA SER A 859 18.02 -0.12 -7.72
C SER A 859 16.54 0.19 -7.67
N ALA A 860 15.72 -0.85 -7.58
CA ALA A 860 14.26 -0.72 -7.54
C ALA A 860 13.72 0.09 -6.34
N ASP A 861 14.54 0.29 -5.31
CA ASP A 861 14.13 0.98 -4.07
C ASP A 861 14.54 2.47 -4.06
N GLU A 862 15.18 2.96 -5.13
CA GLU A 862 15.70 4.32 -5.15
C GLU A 862 15.23 5.11 -6.38
N GLY A 863 14.24 5.92 -6.17
CA GLY A 863 13.53 6.71 -7.17
C GLY A 863 14.39 7.64 -8.03
N ILE A 864 13.69 8.31 -8.90
CA ILE A 864 14.20 9.39 -9.77
C ILE A 864 14.26 10.66 -8.94
N VAL A 865 15.35 11.42 -9.13
CA VAL A 865 15.53 12.76 -8.55
C VAL A 865 15.81 13.75 -9.64
N ASP A 866 14.97 14.78 -9.78
CA ASP A 866 15.14 15.86 -10.74
C ASP A 866 15.68 17.12 -10.07
N TYR A 867 16.53 17.85 -10.80
CA TYR A 867 17.19 19.05 -10.33
C TYR A 867 16.90 20.24 -11.24
N SER A 868 16.57 21.37 -10.63
CA SER A 868 16.33 22.62 -11.37
C SER A 868 16.72 23.84 -10.54
N ASP A 869 16.57 25.04 -11.15
CA ASP A 869 16.79 26.31 -10.47
C ASP A 869 18.19 26.46 -9.87
N TYR A 870 19.22 26.28 -10.67
CA TYR A 870 20.62 26.37 -10.23
C TYR A 870 21.03 27.78 -9.86
N HIS A 871 21.54 27.97 -8.63
CA HIS A 871 22.00 29.26 -8.11
C HIS A 871 23.48 29.24 -7.76
N GLU A 872 24.16 30.38 -7.98
CA GLU A 872 25.52 30.59 -7.63
C GLU A 872 25.70 30.84 -6.13
N LEU A 873 26.54 30.03 -5.47
CA LEU A 873 26.99 30.25 -4.10
C LEU A 873 28.22 31.12 -4.06
N LYS A 874 28.68 31.48 -2.87
CA LYS A 874 30.00 32.10 -2.70
C LYS A 874 31.09 31.22 -3.37
N ASN A 875 32.09 31.84 -3.94
CA ASN A 875 33.21 31.21 -4.66
C ASN A 875 32.85 30.67 -6.06
N GLY A 876 31.69 30.98 -6.60
CA GLY A 876 31.29 30.63 -7.95
C GLY A 876 31.01 29.14 -8.12
N ILE A 877 30.42 28.50 -7.12
CA ILE A 877 29.88 27.12 -7.15
C ILE A 877 28.39 27.21 -7.32
N PHE A 878 27.85 26.42 -8.25
CA PHE A 878 26.40 26.32 -8.48
C PHE A 878 25.82 25.04 -7.89
N ILE A 879 24.68 25.13 -7.24
CA ILE A 879 23.88 24.00 -6.77
C ILE A 879 22.40 24.17 -7.18
N PRO A 880 21.62 23.07 -7.33
CA PRO A 880 20.21 23.17 -7.59
C PRO A 880 19.48 23.71 -6.34
N TYR A 881 18.54 24.64 -6.55
CA TYR A 881 17.67 25.19 -5.50
C TYR A 881 16.30 24.53 -5.46
N THR A 882 16.01 23.69 -6.45
CA THR A 882 14.85 22.80 -6.44
C THR A 882 15.29 21.38 -6.68
N VAL A 883 14.87 20.48 -5.77
CA VAL A 883 15.04 19.04 -5.89
C VAL A 883 13.66 18.43 -5.88
N HIS A 884 13.25 17.81 -6.97
CA HIS A 884 11.97 17.16 -7.13
C HIS A 884 12.13 15.65 -7.00
N THR A 885 11.26 15.02 -6.20
CA THR A 885 11.23 13.56 -5.98
C THR A 885 9.81 13.14 -5.63
N GLN A 886 9.59 11.84 -5.54
CA GLN A 886 8.33 11.26 -5.10
C GLN A 886 8.55 10.54 -3.77
N ALA A 887 7.71 10.81 -2.79
CA ALA A 887 7.67 10.05 -1.54
C ALA A 887 6.28 10.18 -0.89
N PHE A 888 5.90 9.23 -0.04
CA PHE A 888 4.60 9.18 0.64
C PHE A 888 3.41 9.27 -0.33
N GLY A 889 3.53 8.62 -1.51
CA GLY A 889 2.48 8.61 -2.53
C GLY A 889 2.25 9.95 -3.24
N GLN A 890 3.08 10.99 -3.04
CA GLN A 890 2.90 12.31 -3.62
C GLN A 890 4.21 12.96 -4.08
N PRO A 891 4.17 13.88 -5.09
CA PRO A 891 5.35 14.61 -5.54
C PRO A 891 5.80 15.62 -4.48
N LEU A 892 7.11 15.68 -4.26
CA LEU A 892 7.76 16.56 -3.29
C LEU A 892 8.78 17.47 -3.96
N ASP A 893 8.58 18.77 -3.82
CA ASP A 893 9.53 19.81 -4.21
C ASP A 893 10.29 20.32 -2.98
N PHE A 894 11.52 19.88 -2.80
CA PHE A 894 12.42 20.47 -1.81
C PHE A 894 12.99 21.80 -2.35
N LYS A 895 12.63 22.90 -1.73
CA LYS A 895 13.13 24.24 -2.07
C LYS A 895 14.24 24.65 -1.11
N VAL A 896 15.43 24.85 -1.60
CA VAL A 896 16.58 25.28 -0.79
C VAL A 896 16.33 26.64 -0.18
N LYS A 897 16.50 26.77 1.11
CA LYS A 897 16.35 28.01 1.90
C LYS A 897 17.68 28.65 2.23
N SER A 898 18.68 27.83 2.49
CA SER A 898 20.04 28.29 2.72
C SER A 898 21.04 27.27 2.26
N ALA A 899 22.18 27.72 1.75
CA ALA A 899 23.32 26.90 1.45
C ALA A 899 24.61 27.67 1.77
N VAL A 900 25.55 27.00 2.43
CA VAL A 900 26.84 27.55 2.84
C VAL A 900 27.93 26.60 2.40
N VAL A 901 28.93 27.10 1.70
CA VAL A 901 30.11 26.35 1.21
C VAL A 901 31.40 26.98 1.76
N GLU A 902 32.32 26.14 2.28
CA GLU A 902 33.63 26.55 2.81
C GLU A 902 34.78 25.76 2.17
#